data_7396911b5097bf33de7bb27a75bb7827
#
_entry.id   7396911b5097bf33de7bb27a75bb7827
#
_cell.length_a   1.000
_cell.length_b   1.000
_cell.length_c   1.000
_cell.angle_alpha   90.00
_cell.angle_beta   90.00
_cell.angle_gamma   90.00
#
_symmetry.space_group_name_H-M   'P 1'
#
loop_
_entity.id
_entity.type
_entity.pdbx_description
1 polymer ?
#
loop_
_entity_poly.entity_id
_entity_poly.type
_entity_poly.pdbx_seq_one_letter_code
_entity_poly.pdbx_strand_id
1 'polypeptide(L)'
;MTDQKTPRGADGGPTGIEPISIIEEMQRSYLDYAMSVIVSRALPDVRDGLKPVHRRILYAAHESGYHWNRKYVKSARPVADVMGKYHPHGDASIYDALVRMAQDWSLRVPLIDGQGNFGSIDGDPPAAMRYTESRLTKVAHELLEDIDKDTVDFQDTYDASGSEPKVLPARFPNLLVNGSGGIAVGMATNIPPHNLGEVCNGAIALIDNPAIDLPALMEIIPGPDFPTGGIVLGRSGIYSAYSTGRGSIVMRGRVNIEQRGNDRESIIITEVPYQVNKSSMIEKMAELVRDKRIEGISDIRDESDRQGYRVVIELKRDAVADVILNQLYRFTPLQTSFGANMVALNGGKPEVLTLTDMLKAFVAFREDVISRRTKFLLRKARDRAHVLVGLAIAVANIDEVIKLIRSAPDPQTAREQLMERRWPSGDVESLILLIDDPRHRINEDGTYNLSEEQARAILELRLQRLTALGRDEIADELNTIGDEIKDYLDILSSRARIQQIVKDELAAVRDEFGTPRRTELSEGGADMEDEDLIQREDMVVTVSHSGYIKRVPLSLYRAQRRGGKGRSGMSTKEEDFVTRLFVANTHTPVLFFSSRGIVYKEKVWRLPIGNPQSRGKALINMLPLEQGERITTIMPLPEDETSWGELDVMFATTRGTVRRNKLSDFVQVNRNGKIAMKLEEEGDEILGVETCTDNDDVLLTASSGQCIRFSVSDVRVFQSRNSVGVRGIAMAATDRVISMAVIEHVEAPPAERAAYLKRVVAERRLAAGIAAGEDEDIQLTNEEVGEETELSDERYEFLKAHEQFVLTVTEYGYGKRSSSYDFRLTGRGGKGIRATDVSKVAEIGRLVATFPVGNDDQIMLVSDGGTVIRVPVNGIRFASRATKGVTIFNTADGEKVVSVERISEPQSDEEAEEGVEGNASPDAGTEGADPDNSGE
;
A
#
# COMPACT_ATOMS: atom_id res chain seq x y z
N MET A 1 2.51 -49.52 -32.46
CA MET A 1 2.77 -50.72 -33.25
C MET A 1 4.23 -50.92 -33.35
N THR A 2 4.78 -51.84 -32.56
CA THR A 2 5.84 -52.82 -32.83
C THR A 2 6.12 -53.51 -31.50
N ASP A 3 5.50 -54.71 -31.41
CA ASP A 3 5.82 -55.74 -30.40
C ASP A 3 7.33 -56.07 -30.51
N GLN A 4 8.08 -55.82 -29.44
CA GLN A 4 9.31 -56.55 -29.19
C GLN A 4 9.07 -57.46 -27.99
N LYS A 5 8.75 -58.70 -28.34
CA LYS A 5 8.85 -59.86 -27.42
C LYS A 5 10.31 -60.06 -27.08
N THR A 6 10.67 -59.80 -25.83
CA THR A 6 11.93 -60.24 -25.24
C THR A 6 11.87 -61.73 -24.91
N PRO A 7 12.90 -62.54 -25.13
CA PRO A 7 12.84 -63.99 -24.95
C PRO A 7 12.86 -64.38 -23.48
N ARG A 8 11.98 -65.34 -23.12
CA ARG A 8 11.97 -65.98 -21.81
C ARG A 8 13.26 -66.74 -21.60
N GLY A 9 14.06 -66.35 -20.63
CA GLY A 9 15.17 -67.18 -20.10
C GLY A 9 14.59 -68.22 -19.19
N ALA A 10 14.90 -69.44 -19.47
CA ALA A 10 14.68 -70.63 -18.63
C ALA A 10 15.72 -70.63 -17.49
N ASP A 11 15.27 -70.27 -16.30
CA ASP A 11 15.86 -70.72 -15.03
C ASP A 11 14.86 -70.70 -13.92
N GLY A 12 14.58 -71.86 -13.33
CA GLY A 12 13.59 -72.10 -12.28
C GLY A 12 14.00 -71.42 -10.95
N GLY A 13 13.67 -70.15 -10.76
CA GLY A 13 13.61 -69.48 -9.46
C GLY A 13 12.17 -69.47 -8.89
N PRO A 14 11.98 -69.27 -7.59
CA PRO A 14 10.66 -69.36 -6.94
C PRO A 14 9.62 -68.51 -7.67
N THR A 15 8.58 -69.19 -8.12
CA THR A 15 7.42 -68.69 -8.81
C THR A 15 6.72 -67.61 -7.94
N GLY A 16 6.86 -66.34 -8.31
CA GLY A 16 6.20 -65.21 -7.64
C GLY A 16 6.92 -63.86 -7.65
N ILE A 17 8.13 -63.77 -8.18
CA ILE A 17 8.85 -62.48 -8.26
C ILE A 17 8.86 -62.00 -9.73
N GLU A 18 8.03 -61.01 -10.05
CA GLU A 18 8.10 -60.29 -11.32
C GLU A 18 9.15 -59.17 -11.24
N PRO A 19 10.12 -59.10 -12.15
CA PRO A 19 11.09 -58.01 -12.17
C PRO A 19 10.38 -56.72 -12.65
N ILE A 20 10.35 -55.72 -11.79
CA ILE A 20 9.83 -54.36 -12.10
C ILE A 20 11.03 -53.44 -12.29
N SER A 21 10.97 -52.57 -13.33
CA SER A 21 11.96 -51.54 -13.52
C SER A 21 11.92 -50.51 -12.35
N ILE A 22 13.05 -50.22 -11.76
CA ILE A 22 13.14 -49.22 -10.69
C ILE A 22 12.58 -47.87 -11.12
N ILE A 23 12.68 -47.50 -12.39
CA ILE A 23 12.13 -46.28 -12.96
C ILE A 23 10.62 -46.33 -12.96
N GLU A 24 10.00 -47.43 -13.37
CA GLU A 24 8.54 -47.57 -13.37
C GLU A 24 7.98 -47.62 -11.94
N GLU A 25 8.64 -48.31 -11.04
CA GLU A 25 8.26 -48.39 -9.65
C GLU A 25 8.35 -46.99 -8.96
N MET A 26 9.45 -46.27 -9.19
CA MET A 26 9.62 -44.90 -8.69
C MET A 26 8.56 -43.95 -9.26
N GLN A 27 8.28 -44.02 -10.56
CA GLN A 27 7.25 -43.17 -11.18
C GLN A 27 5.88 -43.46 -10.58
N ARG A 28 5.52 -44.73 -10.42
CA ARG A 28 4.26 -45.15 -9.84
C ARG A 28 4.14 -44.73 -8.37
N SER A 29 5.16 -45.05 -7.58
CA SER A 29 5.15 -44.74 -6.14
C SER A 29 5.15 -43.23 -5.91
N TYR A 30 5.87 -42.44 -6.74
CA TYR A 30 5.84 -40.98 -6.64
C TYR A 30 4.49 -40.40 -7.05
N LEU A 31 3.85 -40.97 -8.09
CA LEU A 31 2.50 -40.54 -8.50
C LEU A 31 1.46 -40.86 -7.40
N ASP A 32 1.50 -42.07 -6.83
CA ASP A 32 0.62 -42.48 -5.76
C ASP A 32 0.82 -41.61 -4.51
N TYR A 33 2.07 -41.28 -4.15
CA TYR A 33 2.40 -40.38 -3.08
C TYR A 33 1.86 -38.95 -3.36
N ALA A 34 2.11 -38.42 -4.57
CA ALA A 34 1.63 -37.09 -4.96
C ALA A 34 0.11 -37.01 -4.91
N MET A 35 -0.58 -38.01 -5.44
CA MET A 35 -2.07 -38.08 -5.38
C MET A 35 -2.58 -38.14 -3.94
N SER A 36 -1.93 -38.98 -3.11
CA SER A 36 -2.29 -39.07 -1.69
C SER A 36 -2.11 -37.73 -0.96
N VAL A 37 -0.99 -37.03 -1.20
CA VAL A 37 -0.73 -35.70 -0.58
C VAL A 37 -1.74 -34.68 -1.07
N ILE A 38 -2.10 -34.67 -2.35
CA ILE A 38 -3.06 -33.73 -2.94
C ILE A 38 -4.46 -33.98 -2.38
N VAL A 39 -4.98 -35.21 -2.52
CA VAL A 39 -6.40 -35.53 -2.25
C VAL A 39 -6.65 -35.79 -0.76
N SER A 40 -5.70 -36.48 -0.08
CA SER A 40 -5.94 -37.02 1.27
C SER A 40 -5.19 -36.27 2.39
N ARG A 41 -4.52 -35.12 2.09
CA ARG A 41 -3.74 -34.42 3.11
C ARG A 41 -3.80 -32.89 3.03
N ALA A 42 -3.40 -32.30 1.89
CA ALA A 42 -3.06 -30.86 1.84
C ALA A 42 -4.20 -29.96 1.42
N LEU A 43 -5.09 -30.40 0.54
CA LEU A 43 -6.16 -29.58 -0.01
C LEU A 43 -7.49 -29.78 0.72
N PRO A 44 -8.26 -28.68 0.91
CA PRO A 44 -9.61 -28.75 1.46
C PRO A 44 -10.62 -29.21 0.41
N ASP A 45 -11.71 -29.84 0.84
CA ASP A 45 -12.88 -30.08 -0.02
C ASP A 45 -13.72 -28.80 -0.13
N VAL A 46 -14.20 -28.48 -1.33
CA VAL A 46 -14.97 -27.24 -1.57
C VAL A 46 -16.28 -27.22 -0.80
N ARG A 47 -16.86 -28.40 -0.50
CA ARG A 47 -18.16 -28.58 0.11
C ARG A 47 -18.19 -28.24 1.61
N ASP A 48 -17.20 -28.70 2.38
CA ASP A 48 -17.12 -28.48 3.85
C ASP A 48 -15.92 -27.62 4.26
N GLY A 49 -15.01 -27.30 3.35
CA GLY A 49 -13.84 -26.47 3.60
C GLY A 49 -12.77 -27.11 4.48
N LEU A 50 -12.83 -28.42 4.69
CA LEU A 50 -11.98 -29.11 5.63
C LEU A 50 -10.95 -30.00 4.93
N LYS A 51 -9.74 -30.04 5.52
CA LYS A 51 -8.77 -31.09 5.23
C LYS A 51 -9.16 -32.37 6.00
N PRO A 52 -8.69 -33.56 5.57
CA PRO A 52 -9.05 -34.81 6.25
C PRO A 52 -8.77 -34.81 7.77
N VAL A 53 -7.65 -34.24 8.22
CA VAL A 53 -7.33 -34.18 9.66
C VAL A 53 -8.34 -33.32 10.43
N HIS A 54 -8.77 -32.17 9.91
CA HIS A 54 -9.74 -31.31 10.56
C HIS A 54 -11.11 -31.98 10.63
N ARG A 55 -11.54 -32.60 9.53
CA ARG A 55 -12.81 -33.38 9.45
C ARG A 55 -12.83 -34.50 10.46
N ARG A 56 -11.73 -35.26 10.57
CA ARG A 56 -11.61 -36.36 11.54
C ARG A 56 -11.65 -35.88 12.98
N ILE A 57 -11.03 -34.74 13.29
CA ILE A 57 -11.08 -34.15 14.64
C ILE A 57 -12.51 -33.78 15.01
N LEU A 58 -13.23 -33.09 14.12
CA LEU A 58 -14.60 -32.66 14.38
C LEU A 58 -15.55 -33.87 14.50
N TYR A 59 -15.40 -34.83 13.61
CA TYR A 59 -16.22 -36.05 13.62
C TYR A 59 -15.96 -36.93 14.86
N ALA A 60 -14.71 -37.16 15.22
CA ALA A 60 -14.34 -37.88 16.42
C ALA A 60 -14.87 -37.22 17.70
N ALA A 61 -14.78 -35.88 17.78
CA ALA A 61 -15.31 -35.12 18.90
C ALA A 61 -16.85 -35.21 18.98
N HIS A 62 -17.54 -35.25 17.84
CA HIS A 62 -18.99 -35.43 17.77
C HIS A 62 -19.39 -36.82 18.24
N GLU A 63 -18.78 -37.89 17.70
CA GLU A 63 -19.05 -39.30 18.08
C GLU A 63 -18.77 -39.54 19.57
N SER A 64 -17.72 -38.92 20.11
CA SER A 64 -17.38 -39.07 21.52
C SER A 64 -18.18 -38.16 22.46
N GLY A 65 -19.10 -37.33 21.93
CA GLY A 65 -20.00 -36.47 22.66
C GLY A 65 -19.32 -35.24 23.30
N TYR A 66 -18.22 -34.76 22.74
CA TYR A 66 -17.54 -33.55 23.23
C TYR A 66 -18.18 -32.26 22.71
N HIS A 67 -19.47 -32.10 22.94
CA HIS A 67 -20.32 -31.03 22.44
C HIS A 67 -20.15 -29.71 23.22
N TRP A 68 -20.50 -28.58 22.60
CA TRP A 68 -20.41 -27.26 23.17
C TRP A 68 -21.15 -27.09 24.52
N ASN A 69 -22.24 -27.81 24.73
CA ASN A 69 -23.06 -27.79 25.93
C ASN A 69 -22.61 -28.81 27.01
N ARG A 70 -21.51 -29.52 26.77
CA ARG A 70 -20.92 -30.50 27.70
C ARG A 70 -19.67 -29.91 28.38
N LYS A 71 -19.16 -30.62 29.38
CA LYS A 71 -17.91 -30.25 30.07
C LYS A 71 -16.73 -30.38 29.12
N TYR A 72 -15.75 -29.50 29.31
CA TYR A 72 -14.45 -29.61 28.65
C TYR A 72 -13.79 -30.95 28.98
N VAL A 73 -13.05 -31.47 28.03
CA VAL A 73 -12.23 -32.68 28.18
C VAL A 73 -10.76 -32.34 27.93
N LYS A 74 -9.84 -33.05 28.56
CA LYS A 74 -8.41 -32.90 28.27
C LYS A 74 -8.18 -33.13 26.77
N SER A 75 -7.43 -32.23 26.12
CA SER A 75 -7.19 -32.27 24.67
C SER A 75 -6.52 -33.56 24.21
N ALA A 76 -5.84 -34.24 25.12
CA ALA A 76 -5.31 -35.59 24.87
C ALA A 76 -6.37 -36.64 24.53
N ARG A 77 -7.65 -36.48 24.96
CA ARG A 77 -8.72 -37.42 24.64
C ARG A 77 -9.13 -37.36 23.18
N PRO A 78 -9.60 -36.19 22.64
CA PRO A 78 -9.94 -36.11 21.23
C PRO A 78 -8.75 -36.46 20.32
N VAL A 79 -7.51 -36.10 20.71
CA VAL A 79 -6.31 -36.45 19.94
C VAL A 79 -6.14 -37.98 19.90
N ALA A 80 -6.29 -38.69 21.05
CA ALA A 80 -6.20 -40.12 21.10
C ALA A 80 -7.33 -40.82 20.32
N ASP A 81 -8.58 -40.32 20.41
CA ASP A 81 -9.70 -40.85 19.64
C ASP A 81 -9.47 -40.75 18.14
N VAL A 82 -8.95 -39.59 17.67
CA VAL A 82 -8.62 -39.39 16.25
C VAL A 82 -7.48 -40.28 15.80
N MET A 83 -6.42 -40.38 16.58
CA MET A 83 -5.25 -41.21 16.26
C MET A 83 -5.60 -42.68 16.22
N GLY A 84 -6.38 -43.16 17.19
CA GLY A 84 -6.70 -44.56 17.32
C GLY A 84 -7.69 -45.07 16.28
N LYS A 85 -8.66 -44.24 15.84
CA LYS A 85 -9.76 -44.68 14.99
C LYS A 85 -9.68 -44.23 13.55
N TYR A 86 -9.14 -42.99 13.29
CA TYR A 86 -9.32 -42.35 11.99
C TYR A 86 -8.01 -41.92 11.31
N HIS A 87 -7.00 -41.48 12.08
CA HIS A 87 -5.82 -40.79 11.50
C HIS A 87 -4.51 -41.41 11.94
N PRO A 88 -3.89 -42.30 11.12
CA PRO A 88 -2.69 -43.07 11.49
C PRO A 88 -1.41 -42.25 11.40
N HIS A 89 -1.38 -41.11 12.09
CA HIS A 89 -0.23 -40.19 12.15
C HIS A 89 0.08 -39.77 13.59
N GLY A 90 1.23 -39.11 13.82
CA GLY A 90 1.66 -38.71 15.14
C GLY A 90 0.69 -37.76 15.85
N ASP A 91 0.58 -37.92 17.15
CA ASP A 91 -0.29 -37.14 18.04
C ASP A 91 -0.02 -35.62 17.98
N ALA A 92 1.25 -35.22 17.82
CA ALA A 92 1.63 -33.82 17.70
C ALA A 92 0.94 -33.13 16.50
N SER A 93 0.89 -33.77 15.33
CA SER A 93 0.26 -33.20 14.15
C SER A 93 -1.26 -33.03 14.29
N ILE A 94 -1.91 -33.96 14.99
CA ILE A 94 -3.34 -33.89 15.30
C ILE A 94 -3.60 -32.78 16.32
N TYR A 95 -2.76 -32.71 17.36
CA TYR A 95 -2.87 -31.67 18.37
C TYR A 95 -2.66 -30.26 17.79
N ASP A 96 -1.66 -30.06 16.95
CA ASP A 96 -1.40 -28.78 16.27
C ASP A 96 -2.61 -28.34 15.38
N ALA A 97 -3.24 -29.29 14.69
CA ALA A 97 -4.45 -29.01 13.91
C ALA A 97 -5.63 -28.62 14.83
N LEU A 98 -5.82 -29.33 15.95
CA LEU A 98 -6.84 -29.01 16.95
C LEU A 98 -6.62 -27.62 17.56
N VAL A 99 -5.35 -27.31 17.92
CA VAL A 99 -4.97 -26.00 18.47
C VAL A 99 -5.30 -24.87 17.50
N ARG A 100 -4.94 -24.99 16.22
CA ARG A 100 -5.24 -23.97 15.22
C ARG A 100 -6.74 -23.72 15.06
N MET A 101 -7.57 -24.76 15.19
CA MET A 101 -9.04 -24.61 15.13
C MET A 101 -9.62 -23.90 16.36
N ALA A 102 -8.86 -23.77 17.45
CA ALA A 102 -9.25 -23.03 18.67
C ALA A 102 -8.74 -21.58 18.71
N GLN A 103 -7.80 -21.20 17.83
CA GLN A 103 -7.17 -19.89 17.83
C GLN A 103 -8.02 -18.87 17.09
N ASP A 104 -8.41 -17.79 17.75
CA ASP A 104 -9.26 -16.71 17.22
C ASP A 104 -8.52 -15.74 16.28
N TRP A 105 -7.16 -15.81 16.26
CA TRP A 105 -6.30 -15.12 15.29
C TRP A 105 -5.95 -15.97 14.05
N SER A 106 -6.25 -17.30 14.11
CA SER A 106 -6.02 -18.23 13.00
C SER A 106 -7.27 -18.47 12.17
N LEU A 107 -8.43 -18.64 12.81
CA LEU A 107 -9.72 -18.84 12.17
C LEU A 107 -10.64 -17.65 12.41
N ARG A 108 -11.38 -17.25 11.36
CA ARG A 108 -12.39 -16.20 11.47
C ARG A 108 -13.55 -16.59 12.37
N VAL A 109 -13.90 -17.89 12.33
CA VAL A 109 -14.89 -18.54 13.19
C VAL A 109 -14.27 -19.80 13.74
N PRO A 110 -13.76 -19.80 15.00
CA PRO A 110 -13.18 -20.99 15.63
C PRO A 110 -14.15 -22.15 15.74
N LEU A 111 -13.66 -23.37 15.46
CA LEU A 111 -14.46 -24.60 15.49
C LEU A 111 -14.27 -25.42 16.77
N ILE A 112 -13.21 -25.15 17.50
CA ILE A 112 -12.89 -25.75 18.79
C ILE A 112 -12.94 -24.65 19.85
N ASP A 113 -13.60 -24.95 20.96
CA ASP A 113 -13.63 -24.15 22.18
C ASP A 113 -12.56 -24.69 23.14
N GLY A 114 -11.51 -23.91 23.32
CA GLY A 114 -10.31 -24.27 24.09
C GLY A 114 -10.27 -23.61 25.45
N GLN A 115 -9.84 -24.34 26.49
CA GLN A 115 -9.56 -23.81 27.81
C GLN A 115 -8.11 -24.13 28.18
N GLY A 116 -7.35 -23.08 28.52
CA GLY A 116 -5.93 -23.15 28.84
C GLY A 116 -5.07 -22.36 27.86
N ASN A 117 -3.79 -22.68 27.76
CA ASN A 117 -2.85 -22.01 26.85
C ASN A 117 -2.84 -22.75 25.50
N PHE A 118 -3.44 -22.13 24.48
CA PHE A 118 -3.46 -22.57 23.07
C PHE A 118 -2.46 -21.81 22.19
N GLY A 119 -1.41 -21.23 22.79
CA GLY A 119 -0.44 -20.40 22.09
C GLY A 119 -0.81 -18.92 22.11
N SER A 120 0.00 -18.11 21.43
CA SER A 120 -0.24 -16.68 21.24
C SER A 120 0.11 -16.24 19.82
N ILE A 121 -0.30 -15.03 19.44
CA ILE A 121 0.09 -14.40 18.17
C ILE A 121 1.60 -14.07 18.12
N ASP A 122 2.27 -14.09 19.28
CA ASP A 122 3.72 -13.92 19.39
C ASP A 122 4.50 -15.19 19.00
N GLY A 123 3.77 -16.26 18.68
CA GLY A 123 4.38 -17.52 18.29
C GLY A 123 4.71 -18.44 19.46
N ASP A 124 4.24 -18.11 20.67
CA ASP A 124 4.38 -19.02 21.80
C ASP A 124 3.70 -20.35 21.51
N PRO A 125 4.35 -21.47 21.81
CA PRO A 125 3.74 -22.78 21.61
C PRO A 125 2.59 -23.00 22.58
N PRO A 126 1.58 -23.82 22.21
CA PRO A 126 0.53 -24.21 23.12
C PRO A 126 1.11 -25.08 24.26
N ALA A 127 0.46 -25.08 25.39
CA ALA A 127 0.78 -26.02 26.45
C ALA A 127 0.53 -27.46 26.00
N ALA A 128 1.24 -28.43 26.57
CA ALA A 128 1.06 -29.82 26.21
C ALA A 128 -0.41 -30.28 26.40
N MET A 129 -0.89 -31.14 25.51
CA MET A 129 -2.30 -31.58 25.41
C MET A 129 -2.89 -32.18 26.71
N ARG A 130 -2.05 -32.57 27.65
CA ARG A 130 -2.47 -33.04 28.99
C ARG A 130 -2.92 -31.91 29.92
N TYR A 131 -2.54 -30.66 29.62
CA TYR A 131 -2.90 -29.48 30.40
C TYR A 131 -4.08 -28.73 29.80
N THR A 132 -4.14 -28.61 28.45
CA THR A 132 -5.24 -27.95 27.75
C THR A 132 -6.51 -28.80 27.78
N GLU A 133 -7.63 -28.14 27.66
CA GLU A 133 -8.96 -28.75 27.57
C GLU A 133 -9.68 -28.21 26.35
N SER A 134 -10.51 -29.06 25.73
CA SER A 134 -11.19 -28.69 24.48
C SER A 134 -12.57 -29.34 24.37
N ARG A 135 -13.42 -28.73 23.56
CA ARG A 135 -14.71 -29.23 23.10
C ARG A 135 -15.09 -28.57 21.78
N LEU A 136 -16.12 -29.04 21.11
CA LEU A 136 -16.68 -28.39 19.92
C LEU A 136 -17.32 -27.03 20.29
N THR A 137 -17.19 -26.03 19.41
CA THR A 137 -17.99 -24.80 19.49
C THR A 137 -19.41 -25.06 19.03
N LYS A 138 -20.35 -24.14 19.34
CA LYS A 138 -21.71 -24.24 18.86
C LYS A 138 -21.79 -24.19 17.33
N VAL A 139 -20.98 -23.33 16.69
CA VAL A 139 -20.92 -23.22 15.23
C VAL A 139 -20.37 -24.47 14.54
N ALA A 140 -19.48 -25.24 15.20
CA ALA A 140 -18.98 -26.49 14.65
C ALA A 140 -20.08 -27.56 14.53
N HIS A 141 -21.14 -27.48 15.33
CA HIS A 141 -22.33 -28.34 15.18
C HIS A 141 -23.05 -28.10 13.85
N GLU A 142 -23.06 -26.88 13.33
CA GLU A 142 -23.68 -26.59 12.03
C GLU A 142 -22.95 -27.26 10.86
N LEU A 143 -21.68 -27.68 11.05
CA LEU A 143 -20.95 -28.49 10.08
C LEU A 143 -21.30 -29.95 10.17
N LEU A 144 -21.77 -30.42 11.33
CA LEU A 144 -22.05 -31.86 11.65
C LEU A 144 -23.54 -32.20 11.69
N GLU A 145 -24.40 -31.17 11.69
CA GLU A 145 -25.85 -31.35 11.81
C GLU A 145 -26.38 -32.24 10.69
N ASP A 146 -27.26 -33.16 11.07
CA ASP A 146 -27.86 -34.14 10.17
C ASP A 146 -26.91 -35.24 9.64
N ILE A 147 -25.70 -35.40 10.20
CA ILE A 147 -24.74 -36.44 9.75
C ILE A 147 -25.26 -37.87 9.96
N ASP A 148 -26.13 -38.04 10.93
CA ASP A 148 -26.81 -39.30 11.26
C ASP A 148 -27.99 -39.64 10.34
N LYS A 149 -28.32 -38.75 9.36
CA LYS A 149 -29.47 -38.85 8.48
C LYS A 149 -29.11 -39.24 7.04
N ASP A 150 -28.02 -39.97 6.85
CA ASP A 150 -27.57 -40.48 5.53
C ASP A 150 -27.36 -39.33 4.50
N THR A 151 -26.95 -38.17 4.98
CA THR A 151 -26.79 -36.95 4.18
C THR A 151 -25.51 -36.91 3.37
N VAL A 152 -24.47 -37.62 3.78
CA VAL A 152 -23.15 -37.69 3.17
C VAL A 152 -22.66 -39.12 3.04
N ASP A 153 -21.68 -39.33 2.13
CA ASP A 153 -21.08 -40.65 1.97
C ASP A 153 -20.03 -40.91 3.04
N PHE A 154 -19.99 -42.17 3.47
CA PHE A 154 -18.99 -42.70 4.37
C PHE A 154 -17.99 -43.58 3.60
N GLN A 155 -16.82 -43.76 4.16
CA GLN A 155 -15.78 -44.69 3.72
C GLN A 155 -15.22 -45.45 4.92
N ASP A 156 -14.59 -46.58 4.64
CA ASP A 156 -13.92 -47.34 5.70
C ASP A 156 -12.74 -46.53 6.30
N THR A 157 -12.53 -46.71 7.59
CA THR A 157 -11.33 -46.21 8.27
C THR A 157 -10.09 -46.94 7.76
N TYR A 158 -8.89 -46.41 8.06
CA TYR A 158 -7.61 -46.94 7.57
C TYR A 158 -7.39 -48.45 7.90
N ASP A 159 -7.99 -48.93 8.96
CA ASP A 159 -7.94 -50.33 9.44
C ASP A 159 -9.21 -51.14 9.13
N ALA A 160 -10.16 -50.56 8.43
CA ALA A 160 -11.47 -51.09 8.13
C ALA A 160 -12.28 -51.55 9.38
N SER A 161 -11.94 -51.01 10.55
CA SER A 161 -12.65 -51.30 11.80
C SER A 161 -13.93 -50.49 11.99
N GLY A 162 -14.09 -49.40 11.24
CA GLY A 162 -15.23 -48.49 11.31
C GLY A 162 -15.39 -47.71 10.03
N SER A 163 -16.19 -46.68 10.08
CA SER A 163 -16.43 -45.77 8.95
C SER A 163 -16.21 -44.29 9.34
N GLU A 164 -15.79 -43.48 8.39
CA GLU A 164 -15.64 -42.04 8.52
C GLU A 164 -16.33 -41.30 7.37
N PRO A 165 -16.87 -40.10 7.59
CA PRO A 165 -17.50 -39.34 6.53
C PRO A 165 -16.48 -38.83 5.53
N LYS A 166 -16.78 -38.92 4.23
CA LYS A 166 -15.96 -38.32 3.16
C LYS A 166 -16.01 -36.80 3.19
N VAL A 167 -17.11 -36.22 3.65
CA VAL A 167 -17.38 -34.78 3.77
C VAL A 167 -18.41 -34.60 4.88
N LEU A 168 -18.37 -33.43 5.56
CA LEU A 168 -19.42 -33.09 6.54
C LEU A 168 -20.60 -32.40 5.86
N PRO A 169 -21.83 -32.48 6.41
CA PRO A 169 -23.04 -31.91 5.82
C PRO A 169 -23.06 -30.38 5.74
N ALA A 170 -22.17 -29.68 6.40
CA ALA A 170 -21.88 -28.24 6.44
C ALA A 170 -23.04 -27.31 6.04
N ARG A 171 -23.72 -26.69 7.01
CA ARG A 171 -24.81 -25.74 6.76
C ARG A 171 -24.37 -24.35 6.27
N PHE A 172 -23.08 -24.02 6.36
CA PHE A 172 -22.53 -22.78 5.87
C PHE A 172 -21.23 -23.00 5.08
N PRO A 173 -20.83 -22.11 4.17
CA PRO A 173 -19.66 -22.26 3.30
C PRO A 173 -18.34 -22.06 4.07
N ASN A 174 -17.97 -23.02 4.90
CA ASN A 174 -16.81 -22.94 5.81
C ASN A 174 -15.49 -22.67 5.07
N LEU A 175 -15.34 -23.14 3.83
CA LEU A 175 -14.14 -22.87 3.02
C LEU A 175 -13.90 -21.38 2.82
N LEU A 176 -14.94 -20.63 2.53
CA LEU A 176 -14.85 -19.17 2.39
C LEU A 176 -14.76 -18.48 3.74
N VAL A 177 -15.51 -18.94 4.74
CA VAL A 177 -15.56 -18.30 6.06
C VAL A 177 -14.21 -18.38 6.77
N ASN A 178 -13.62 -19.56 6.86
CA ASN A 178 -12.35 -19.76 7.58
C ASN A 178 -11.12 -19.79 6.66
N GLY A 179 -11.33 -19.87 5.36
CA GLY A 179 -10.23 -20.02 4.42
C GLY A 179 -9.49 -21.36 4.58
N SER A 180 -8.42 -21.52 3.85
CA SER A 180 -7.52 -22.68 3.98
C SER A 180 -6.16 -22.37 3.38
N GLY A 181 -5.10 -22.83 4.02
CA GLY A 181 -3.74 -22.76 3.49
C GLY A 181 -3.08 -24.13 3.50
N GLY A 182 -2.39 -24.52 2.43
CA GLY A 182 -1.72 -25.81 2.36
C GLY A 182 -0.78 -25.93 1.16
N ILE A 183 0.23 -26.77 1.32
CA ILE A 183 1.23 -27.05 0.28
C ILE A 183 1.11 -28.54 -0.07
N ALA A 184 0.83 -28.82 -1.33
CA ALA A 184 0.79 -30.17 -1.90
C ALA A 184 1.93 -30.37 -2.90
N VAL A 185 2.00 -31.52 -3.53
CA VAL A 185 2.99 -31.78 -4.59
C VAL A 185 2.54 -31.06 -5.87
N GLY A 186 3.38 -30.12 -6.34
CA GLY A 186 3.14 -29.39 -7.57
C GLY A 186 2.06 -28.29 -7.50
N MET A 187 1.38 -28.12 -6.34
CA MET A 187 0.38 -27.09 -6.14
C MET A 187 0.27 -26.66 -4.68
N ALA A 188 -0.27 -25.47 -4.46
CA ALA A 188 -0.56 -24.95 -3.13
C ALA A 188 -1.96 -24.32 -3.11
N THR A 189 -2.58 -24.28 -1.96
CA THR A 189 -3.82 -23.52 -1.72
C THR A 189 -3.57 -22.44 -0.69
N ASN A 190 -4.16 -21.28 -0.90
CA ASN A 190 -4.16 -20.18 0.06
C ASN A 190 -5.43 -19.35 -0.13
N ILE A 191 -6.50 -19.76 0.54
CA ILE A 191 -7.83 -19.16 0.44
C ILE A 191 -8.02 -18.22 1.62
N PRO A 192 -8.31 -16.92 1.38
CA PRO A 192 -8.51 -15.98 2.47
C PRO A 192 -9.82 -16.23 3.22
N PRO A 193 -9.87 -15.94 4.53
CA PRO A 193 -11.10 -16.00 5.31
C PRO A 193 -12.02 -14.81 4.99
N HIS A 194 -13.35 -15.00 5.19
CA HIS A 194 -14.37 -14.01 4.92
C HIS A 194 -15.38 -13.90 6.07
N ASN A 195 -16.17 -12.84 6.05
CA ASN A 195 -17.24 -12.65 7.00
C ASN A 195 -18.38 -13.67 6.79
N LEU A 196 -18.77 -14.36 7.85
CA LEU A 196 -19.82 -15.39 7.80
C LEU A 196 -21.15 -14.83 7.26
N GLY A 197 -21.57 -13.66 7.76
CA GLY A 197 -22.83 -13.04 7.34
C GLY A 197 -22.83 -12.66 5.87
N GLU A 198 -21.73 -12.08 5.38
CA GLU A 198 -21.57 -11.71 3.97
C GLU A 198 -21.58 -12.94 3.05
N VAL A 199 -20.88 -14.00 3.42
CA VAL A 199 -20.83 -15.23 2.63
C VAL A 199 -22.19 -15.93 2.59
N CYS A 200 -22.91 -15.98 3.71
CA CYS A 200 -24.27 -16.51 3.73
C CYS A 200 -25.21 -15.69 2.84
N ASN A 201 -25.13 -14.35 2.92
CA ASN A 201 -25.92 -13.46 2.06
C ASN A 201 -25.57 -13.65 0.57
N GLY A 202 -24.27 -13.80 0.25
CA GLY A 202 -23.82 -14.09 -1.10
C GLY A 202 -24.36 -15.41 -1.66
N ALA A 203 -24.40 -16.46 -0.83
CA ALA A 203 -24.99 -17.73 -1.20
C ALA A 203 -26.51 -17.62 -1.43
N ILE A 204 -27.22 -16.89 -0.57
CA ILE A 204 -28.67 -16.61 -0.72
C ILE A 204 -28.92 -15.83 -2.01
N ALA A 205 -28.13 -14.76 -2.27
CA ALA A 205 -28.27 -13.96 -3.50
C ALA A 205 -28.02 -14.79 -4.78
N LEU A 206 -27.07 -15.74 -4.74
CA LEU A 206 -26.81 -16.66 -5.84
C LEU A 206 -27.98 -17.64 -6.07
N ILE A 207 -28.66 -18.09 -5.02
CA ILE A 207 -29.85 -18.92 -5.13
C ILE A 207 -31.00 -18.13 -5.77
N ASP A 208 -31.18 -16.87 -5.35
CA ASP A 208 -32.24 -15.98 -5.87
C ASP A 208 -31.98 -15.58 -7.33
N ASN A 209 -30.70 -15.36 -7.68
CA ASN A 209 -30.28 -15.02 -9.03
C ASN A 209 -29.06 -15.86 -9.46
N PRO A 210 -29.25 -17.04 -10.05
CA PRO A 210 -28.17 -17.92 -10.51
C PRO A 210 -27.22 -17.28 -11.56
N ALA A 211 -27.64 -16.18 -12.20
CA ALA A 211 -26.89 -15.43 -13.21
C ALA A 211 -26.24 -14.15 -12.63
N ILE A 212 -26.19 -14.02 -11.29
CA ILE A 212 -25.54 -12.86 -10.64
C ILE A 212 -24.10 -12.72 -11.13
N ASP A 213 -23.72 -11.53 -11.54
CA ASP A 213 -22.36 -11.23 -11.97
C ASP A 213 -21.42 -10.98 -10.77
N LEU A 214 -20.12 -11.02 -11.04
CA LEU A 214 -19.13 -10.84 -9.99
C LEU A 214 -19.18 -9.45 -9.33
N PRO A 215 -19.36 -8.33 -10.05
CA PRO A 215 -19.50 -7.02 -9.42
C PRO A 215 -20.64 -6.96 -8.41
N ALA A 216 -21.84 -7.43 -8.76
CA ALA A 216 -22.99 -7.47 -7.84
C ALA A 216 -22.75 -8.40 -6.64
N LEU A 217 -22.05 -9.51 -6.86
CA LEU A 217 -21.67 -10.41 -5.76
C LEU A 217 -20.63 -9.74 -4.83
N MET A 218 -19.76 -8.91 -5.37
CA MET A 218 -18.77 -8.14 -4.60
C MET A 218 -19.37 -6.95 -3.82
N GLU A 219 -20.59 -6.52 -4.11
CA GLU A 219 -21.32 -5.60 -3.23
C GLU A 219 -21.75 -6.29 -1.92
N ILE A 220 -21.99 -7.60 -1.98
CA ILE A 220 -22.40 -8.41 -0.82
C ILE A 220 -21.18 -8.97 -0.08
N ILE A 221 -20.17 -9.44 -0.82
CA ILE A 221 -18.90 -9.99 -0.30
C ILE A 221 -17.77 -9.08 -0.81
N PRO A 222 -17.57 -7.91 -0.20
CA PRO A 222 -16.68 -6.89 -0.75
C PRO A 222 -15.19 -7.26 -0.69
N GLY A 223 -14.83 -8.24 0.16
CA GLY A 223 -13.45 -8.69 0.30
C GLY A 223 -13.25 -9.64 1.47
N PRO A 224 -12.05 -10.15 1.66
CA PRO A 224 -11.68 -10.96 2.83
C PRO A 224 -11.96 -10.24 4.14
N ASP A 225 -12.17 -11.01 5.20
CA ASP A 225 -12.35 -10.53 6.57
C ASP A 225 -11.43 -11.33 7.49
N PHE A 226 -10.22 -10.80 7.70
CA PHE A 226 -9.18 -11.49 8.44
C PHE A 226 -9.45 -11.53 9.95
N PRO A 227 -9.13 -12.61 10.63
CA PRO A 227 -9.34 -12.76 12.07
C PRO A 227 -8.66 -11.65 12.90
N THR A 228 -7.49 -11.20 12.47
CA THR A 228 -6.69 -10.18 13.15
C THR A 228 -7.08 -8.75 12.80
N GLY A 229 -8.11 -8.54 11.98
CA GLY A 229 -8.53 -7.22 11.51
C GLY A 229 -7.59 -6.63 10.46
N GLY A 230 -7.09 -5.45 10.70
CA GLY A 230 -6.22 -4.70 9.78
C GLY A 230 -6.98 -4.01 8.65
N ILE A 231 -6.23 -3.49 7.69
CA ILE A 231 -6.73 -2.71 6.55
C ILE A 231 -6.26 -3.38 5.25
N VAL A 232 -7.17 -3.63 4.34
CA VAL A 232 -6.86 -4.08 2.97
C VAL A 232 -6.81 -2.87 2.05
N LEU A 233 -5.74 -2.76 1.26
CA LEU A 233 -5.49 -1.65 0.36
C LEU A 233 -5.83 -2.02 -1.09
N GLY A 234 -6.75 -1.24 -1.67
CA GLY A 234 -7.15 -1.40 -3.07
C GLY A 234 -8.03 -2.63 -3.32
N ARG A 235 -8.86 -2.57 -4.34
CA ARG A 235 -9.79 -3.65 -4.72
C ARG A 235 -9.27 -4.55 -5.84
N SER A 236 -8.20 -4.16 -6.54
CA SER A 236 -7.69 -4.88 -7.72
C SER A 236 -7.24 -6.31 -7.40
N GLY A 237 -6.52 -6.49 -6.27
CA GLY A 237 -6.09 -7.81 -5.82
C GLY A 237 -7.25 -8.72 -5.41
N ILE A 238 -8.29 -8.15 -4.79
CA ILE A 238 -9.52 -8.87 -4.43
C ILE A 238 -10.27 -9.29 -5.69
N TYR A 239 -10.47 -8.34 -6.61
CA TYR A 239 -11.14 -8.63 -7.90
C TYR A 239 -10.42 -9.73 -8.68
N SER A 240 -9.08 -9.66 -8.77
CA SER A 240 -8.28 -10.69 -9.41
C SER A 240 -8.46 -12.06 -8.73
N ALA A 241 -8.41 -12.11 -7.39
CA ALA A 241 -8.63 -13.35 -6.64
C ALA A 241 -10.03 -13.95 -6.92
N TYR A 242 -11.06 -13.12 -6.90
CA TYR A 242 -12.45 -13.58 -7.06
C TYR A 242 -12.80 -13.96 -8.50
N SER A 243 -12.18 -13.28 -9.50
CA SER A 243 -12.45 -13.56 -10.92
C SER A 243 -11.62 -14.70 -11.50
N THR A 244 -10.40 -14.89 -11.02
CA THR A 244 -9.45 -15.87 -11.60
C THR A 244 -9.00 -16.96 -10.62
N GLY A 245 -9.41 -16.87 -9.36
CA GLY A 245 -8.90 -17.73 -8.29
C GLY A 245 -7.49 -17.39 -7.82
N ARG A 246 -6.86 -16.30 -8.35
CA ARG A 246 -5.50 -15.87 -7.96
C ARG A 246 -5.43 -14.35 -7.85
N GLY A 247 -4.79 -13.86 -6.78
CA GLY A 247 -4.64 -12.42 -6.57
C GLY A 247 -3.68 -12.11 -5.44
N SER A 248 -3.13 -10.90 -5.46
CA SER A 248 -2.29 -10.39 -4.36
C SER A 248 -3.06 -9.31 -3.61
N ILE A 249 -3.40 -9.58 -2.37
CA ILE A 249 -4.20 -8.70 -1.51
C ILE A 249 -3.25 -8.05 -0.51
N VAL A 250 -3.07 -6.73 -0.61
CA VAL A 250 -2.18 -5.99 0.30
C VAL A 250 -2.90 -5.68 1.59
N MET A 251 -2.28 -6.03 2.71
CA MET A 251 -2.80 -5.84 4.06
C MET A 251 -1.86 -4.96 4.88
N ARG A 252 -2.44 -4.07 5.68
CA ARG A 252 -1.73 -3.26 6.70
C ARG A 252 -2.27 -3.54 8.08
N GLY A 253 -1.40 -3.47 9.08
CA GLY A 253 -1.82 -3.36 10.47
C GLY A 253 -2.52 -2.02 10.72
N ARG A 254 -3.44 -1.99 11.69
CA ARG A 254 -4.08 -0.74 12.13
C ARG A 254 -3.18 0.00 13.10
N VAL A 255 -3.00 1.27 12.82
CA VAL A 255 -2.11 2.14 13.58
C VAL A 255 -2.82 3.43 13.94
N ASN A 256 -2.59 3.91 15.16
CA ASN A 256 -3.02 5.22 15.65
C ASN A 256 -1.79 6.04 16.06
N ILE A 257 -1.84 7.34 15.87
CA ILE A 257 -0.79 8.26 16.34
C ILE A 257 -1.35 8.96 17.59
N GLU A 258 -0.64 8.82 18.72
CA GLU A 258 -0.99 9.45 19.98
C GLU A 258 0.06 10.52 20.33
N GLN A 259 -0.40 11.69 20.73
CA GLN A 259 0.48 12.74 21.28
C GLN A 259 0.76 12.47 22.75
N ARG A 260 2.03 12.53 23.13
CA ARG A 260 2.49 12.28 24.50
C ARG A 260 3.24 13.50 25.05
N GLY A 261 2.53 14.33 25.83
CA GLY A 261 3.12 15.54 26.44
C GLY A 261 3.45 16.62 25.40
N ASN A 262 4.31 17.55 25.73
CA ASN A 262 4.74 18.61 24.80
C ASN A 262 5.69 18.04 23.74
N ASP A 263 5.27 18.05 22.46
CA ASP A 263 6.07 17.80 21.24
C ASP A 263 6.64 16.39 21.03
N ARG A 264 6.00 15.33 21.55
CA ARG A 264 6.37 13.96 21.21
C ARG A 264 5.16 13.18 20.73
N GLU A 265 5.34 12.44 19.65
CA GLU A 265 4.35 11.52 19.10
C GLU A 265 4.74 10.07 19.38
N SER A 266 3.76 9.20 19.47
CA SER A 266 3.94 7.75 19.56
C SER A 266 3.05 7.07 18.53
N ILE A 267 3.61 6.10 17.83
CA ILE A 267 2.87 5.25 16.90
C ILE A 267 2.39 4.03 17.68
N ILE A 268 1.08 3.81 17.71
CA ILE A 268 0.45 2.70 18.43
C ILE A 268 -0.12 1.72 17.42
N ILE A 269 0.39 0.50 17.41
CA ILE A 269 -0.13 -0.58 16.57
C ILE A 269 -1.17 -1.35 17.39
N THR A 270 -2.41 -1.38 16.92
CA THR A 270 -3.54 -2.06 17.57
C THR A 270 -3.97 -3.34 16.88
N GLU A 271 -3.65 -3.50 15.59
CA GLU A 271 -3.94 -4.70 14.81
C GLU A 271 -2.72 -5.03 13.93
N VAL A 272 -2.44 -6.31 13.78
CA VAL A 272 -1.35 -6.82 12.93
C VAL A 272 -1.92 -7.53 11.71
N PRO A 273 -1.21 -7.53 10.57
CA PRO A 273 -1.68 -8.25 9.40
C PRO A 273 -1.82 -9.74 9.66
N TYR A 274 -2.77 -10.39 8.97
CA TYR A 274 -3.03 -11.82 9.12
C TYR A 274 -1.80 -12.67 8.80
N GLN A 275 -1.57 -13.70 9.61
CA GLN A 275 -0.41 -14.61 9.54
C GLN A 275 0.94 -13.96 9.85
N VAL A 276 0.98 -12.74 10.35
CA VAL A 276 2.19 -12.10 10.85
C VAL A 276 2.39 -12.42 12.33
N ASN A 277 3.59 -12.88 12.67
CA ASN A 277 4.02 -13.06 14.05
C ASN A 277 4.40 -11.70 14.64
N LYS A 278 3.71 -11.28 15.73
CA LYS A 278 3.88 -9.96 16.35
C LYS A 278 5.29 -9.76 16.91
N SER A 279 5.83 -10.75 17.60
CA SER A 279 7.18 -10.70 18.21
C SER A 279 8.26 -10.54 17.14
N SER A 280 8.23 -11.38 16.08
CA SER A 280 9.19 -11.27 14.96
C SER A 280 9.08 -9.95 14.21
N MET A 281 7.88 -9.37 14.12
CA MET A 281 7.67 -8.05 13.53
C MET A 281 8.35 -6.96 14.39
N ILE A 282 8.18 -7.01 15.71
CA ILE A 282 8.82 -6.07 16.65
C ILE A 282 10.35 -6.21 16.61
N GLU A 283 10.86 -7.44 16.61
CA GLU A 283 12.30 -7.71 16.46
C GLU A 283 12.87 -7.10 15.18
N LYS A 284 12.13 -7.25 14.05
CA LYS A 284 12.54 -6.66 12.77
C LYS A 284 12.53 -5.13 12.81
N MET A 285 11.56 -4.52 13.47
CA MET A 285 11.54 -3.07 13.69
C MET A 285 12.77 -2.62 14.50
N ALA A 286 13.08 -3.29 15.61
CA ALA A 286 14.23 -2.98 16.44
C ALA A 286 15.57 -3.17 15.70
N GLU A 287 15.67 -4.19 14.84
CA GLU A 287 16.83 -4.40 13.96
C GLU A 287 17.05 -3.20 13.04
N LEU A 288 16.00 -2.73 12.33
CA LEU A 288 16.07 -1.61 11.41
C LEU A 288 16.44 -0.28 12.10
N VAL A 289 16.01 -0.09 13.33
CA VAL A 289 16.40 1.06 14.15
C VAL A 289 17.88 0.97 14.56
N ARG A 290 18.34 -0.19 14.98
CA ARG A 290 19.74 -0.44 15.35
C ARG A 290 20.68 -0.26 14.15
N ASP A 291 20.26 -0.72 12.97
CA ASP A 291 20.99 -0.59 11.71
C ASP A 291 20.91 0.81 11.11
N LYS A 292 20.23 1.75 11.79
CA LYS A 292 19.98 3.13 11.31
C LYS A 292 19.32 3.22 9.92
N ARG A 293 18.52 2.24 9.59
CA ARG A 293 17.69 2.27 8.37
C ARG A 293 16.39 3.03 8.59
N ILE A 294 15.90 3.04 9.82
CA ILE A 294 14.80 3.89 10.29
C ILE A 294 15.36 4.71 11.44
N GLU A 295 15.39 6.02 11.26
CA GLU A 295 15.80 6.98 12.28
C GLU A 295 14.57 7.67 12.86
N GLY A 296 14.69 8.26 14.07
CA GLY A 296 13.57 8.98 14.70
C GLY A 296 12.78 8.17 15.72
N ILE A 297 13.02 6.88 15.88
CA ILE A 297 12.44 6.04 16.94
C ILE A 297 13.34 6.12 18.18
N SER A 298 12.73 6.31 19.36
CA SER A 298 13.45 6.33 20.63
C SER A 298 13.32 5.03 21.40
N ASP A 299 12.15 4.39 21.39
CA ASP A 299 11.87 3.14 22.07
C ASP A 299 10.74 2.36 21.41
N ILE A 300 10.74 1.03 21.57
CA ILE A 300 9.70 0.13 21.09
C ILE A 300 9.32 -0.80 22.23
N ARG A 301 8.03 -0.78 22.63
CA ARG A 301 7.51 -1.60 23.71
C ARG A 301 6.26 -2.35 23.29
N ASP A 302 6.12 -3.56 23.78
CA ASP A 302 4.89 -4.34 23.68
C ASP A 302 4.11 -4.19 24.99
N GLU A 303 2.96 -3.53 24.91
CA GLU A 303 2.02 -3.32 26.00
C GLU A 303 0.73 -4.12 25.81
N SER A 304 0.76 -5.15 24.95
CA SER A 304 -0.39 -6.01 24.67
C SER A 304 -0.86 -6.75 25.90
N ASP A 305 -2.16 -6.82 26.09
CA ASP A 305 -2.81 -7.51 27.20
C ASP A 305 -3.99 -8.38 26.73
N ARG A 306 -4.85 -8.80 27.66
CA ARG A 306 -6.05 -9.58 27.35
C ARG A 306 -7.12 -8.79 26.62
N GLN A 307 -7.04 -7.46 26.59
CA GLN A 307 -8.02 -6.58 25.93
C GLN A 307 -7.66 -6.34 24.46
N GLY A 308 -6.40 -6.55 24.06
CA GLY A 308 -5.97 -6.40 22.68
C GLY A 308 -4.47 -6.20 22.50
N TYR A 309 -4.09 -6.01 21.26
CA TYR A 309 -2.70 -5.73 20.89
C TYR A 309 -2.42 -4.23 21.04
N ARG A 310 -1.30 -3.93 21.65
CA ARG A 310 -0.81 -2.56 21.81
C ARG A 310 0.72 -2.54 21.76
N VAL A 311 1.26 -2.30 20.57
CA VAL A 311 2.70 -2.08 20.39
C VAL A 311 2.93 -0.58 20.29
N VAL A 312 3.73 -0.04 21.22
CA VAL A 312 4.03 1.38 21.33
C VAL A 312 5.40 1.66 20.78
N ILE A 313 5.48 2.52 19.76
CA ILE A 313 6.72 3.01 19.17
C ILE A 313 6.84 4.49 19.52
N GLU A 314 7.74 4.81 20.45
CA GLU A 314 8.00 6.18 20.86
C GLU A 314 8.93 6.90 19.89
N LEU A 315 8.55 8.10 19.47
CA LEU A 315 9.33 8.90 18.54
C LEU A 315 10.22 9.91 19.28
N LYS A 316 11.32 10.32 18.63
CA LYS A 316 12.15 11.44 19.06
C LYS A 316 11.42 12.75 18.81
N ARG A 317 11.82 13.84 19.49
CA ARG A 317 11.13 15.15 19.45
C ARG A 317 10.97 15.74 18.06
N ASP A 318 11.92 15.53 17.16
CA ASP A 318 11.94 16.14 15.81
C ASP A 318 11.54 15.14 14.71
N ALA A 319 10.93 14.03 15.07
CA ALA A 319 10.56 12.97 14.14
C ALA A 319 9.10 13.11 13.72
N VAL A 320 8.85 13.01 12.41
CA VAL A 320 7.51 13.05 11.83
C VAL A 320 6.92 11.64 11.80
N ALA A 321 5.79 11.44 12.49
CA ALA A 321 5.18 10.12 12.64
C ALA A 321 4.81 9.47 11.30
N ASP A 322 4.25 10.23 10.36
CA ASP A 322 3.83 9.69 9.06
C ASP A 322 5.00 9.15 8.24
N VAL A 323 6.15 9.83 8.25
CA VAL A 323 7.35 9.38 7.53
C VAL A 323 7.87 8.06 8.11
N ILE A 324 7.94 7.98 9.45
CA ILE A 324 8.38 6.76 10.12
C ILE A 324 7.38 5.62 9.90
N LEU A 325 6.09 5.91 9.97
CA LEU A 325 5.03 4.94 9.70
C LEU A 325 5.15 4.38 8.28
N ASN A 326 5.39 5.24 7.29
CA ASN A 326 5.60 4.85 5.91
C ASN A 326 6.85 3.96 5.75
N GLN A 327 7.94 4.28 6.45
CA GLN A 327 9.14 3.43 6.49
C GLN A 327 8.86 2.08 7.14
N LEU A 328 8.07 2.05 8.23
CA LEU A 328 7.64 0.80 8.89
C LEU A 328 6.81 -0.07 7.93
N TYR A 329 5.87 0.51 7.19
CA TYR A 329 5.11 -0.22 6.18
C TYR A 329 5.98 -0.77 5.05
N ARG A 330 7.01 -0.03 4.63
CA ARG A 330 7.88 -0.44 3.53
C ARG A 330 8.87 -1.54 3.91
N PHE A 331 9.42 -1.50 5.13
CA PHE A 331 10.55 -2.33 5.52
C PHE A 331 10.20 -3.44 6.52
N THR A 332 8.99 -3.48 7.04
CA THR A 332 8.55 -4.46 8.04
C THR A 332 7.28 -5.18 7.61
N PRO A 333 6.95 -6.33 8.24
CA PRO A 333 5.70 -7.03 7.97
C PRO A 333 4.43 -6.30 8.45
N LEU A 334 4.53 -5.05 8.95
CA LEU A 334 3.36 -4.22 9.28
C LEU A 334 2.49 -3.94 8.04
N GLN A 335 3.07 -3.99 6.85
CA GLN A 335 2.40 -4.14 5.58
C GLN A 335 2.92 -5.39 4.88
N THR A 336 2.01 -6.26 4.45
CA THR A 336 2.34 -7.49 3.73
C THR A 336 1.29 -7.79 2.67
N SER A 337 1.57 -8.73 1.78
CA SER A 337 0.62 -9.18 0.77
C SER A 337 0.19 -10.60 1.03
N PHE A 338 -1.12 -10.86 0.98
CA PHE A 338 -1.69 -12.19 0.98
C PHE A 338 -1.83 -12.68 -0.46
N GLY A 339 -1.02 -13.65 -0.85
CA GLY A 339 -1.09 -14.27 -2.16
C GLY A 339 -2.25 -15.27 -2.23
N ALA A 340 -3.44 -14.83 -2.66
CA ALA A 340 -4.59 -15.70 -2.81
C ALA A 340 -4.37 -16.70 -3.95
N ASN A 341 -4.58 -17.99 -3.67
CA ASN A 341 -4.61 -19.10 -4.62
C ASN A 341 -5.73 -20.06 -4.23
N MET A 342 -6.88 -19.90 -4.84
CA MET A 342 -8.14 -20.51 -4.43
C MET A 342 -8.27 -21.91 -5.03
N VAL A 343 -7.41 -22.84 -4.60
CA VAL A 343 -7.40 -24.25 -5.03
C VAL A 343 -8.11 -25.11 -4.00
N ALA A 344 -9.09 -25.88 -4.43
CA ALA A 344 -9.82 -26.84 -3.59
C ALA A 344 -10.15 -28.11 -4.35
N LEU A 345 -10.53 -29.16 -3.63
CA LEU A 345 -11.04 -30.40 -4.21
C LEU A 345 -12.51 -30.24 -4.58
N ASN A 346 -12.82 -30.36 -5.86
CA ASN A 346 -14.19 -30.41 -6.39
C ASN A 346 -14.44 -31.77 -7.00
N GLY A 347 -15.32 -32.58 -6.38
CA GLY A 347 -15.54 -33.96 -6.80
C GLY A 347 -14.27 -34.82 -6.75
N GLY A 348 -13.34 -34.59 -5.82
CA GLY A 348 -12.06 -35.27 -5.68
C GLY A 348 -10.94 -34.81 -6.64
N LYS A 349 -11.17 -33.80 -7.46
CA LYS A 349 -10.19 -33.22 -8.37
C LYS A 349 -9.74 -31.84 -7.84
N PRO A 350 -8.43 -31.54 -7.83
CA PRO A 350 -7.95 -30.21 -7.48
C PRO A 350 -8.24 -29.23 -8.63
N GLU A 351 -8.94 -28.15 -8.32
CA GLU A 351 -9.32 -27.12 -9.28
C GLU A 351 -9.04 -25.74 -8.69
N VAL A 352 -8.68 -24.78 -9.55
CA VAL A 352 -8.64 -23.35 -9.20
C VAL A 352 -10.06 -22.82 -9.37
N LEU A 353 -10.65 -22.36 -8.30
CA LEU A 353 -12.06 -21.94 -8.25
C LEU A 353 -12.18 -20.44 -8.07
N THR A 354 -13.12 -19.82 -8.77
CA THR A 354 -13.55 -18.45 -8.54
C THR A 354 -14.47 -18.38 -7.31
N LEU A 355 -14.73 -17.16 -6.81
CA LEU A 355 -15.71 -16.97 -5.71
C LEU A 355 -17.08 -17.56 -6.09
N THR A 356 -17.52 -17.28 -7.31
CA THR A 356 -18.81 -17.78 -7.83
C THR A 356 -18.85 -19.31 -7.91
N ASP A 357 -17.75 -19.94 -8.35
CA ASP A 357 -17.67 -21.41 -8.46
C ASP A 357 -17.74 -22.07 -7.08
N MET A 358 -17.06 -21.52 -6.07
CA MET A 358 -17.11 -22.02 -4.71
C MET A 358 -18.52 -21.97 -4.12
N LEU A 359 -19.21 -20.83 -4.31
CA LEU A 359 -20.59 -20.68 -3.85
C LEU A 359 -21.54 -21.60 -4.60
N LYS A 360 -21.39 -21.77 -5.92
CA LYS A 360 -22.19 -22.72 -6.72
C LYS A 360 -21.98 -24.16 -6.27
N ALA A 361 -20.74 -24.57 -6.05
CA ALA A 361 -20.42 -25.91 -5.56
C ALA A 361 -21.03 -26.17 -4.18
N PHE A 362 -20.96 -25.20 -3.29
CA PHE A 362 -21.57 -25.27 -1.97
C PHE A 362 -23.10 -25.36 -2.04
N VAL A 363 -23.76 -24.51 -2.81
CA VAL A 363 -25.23 -24.51 -2.96
C VAL A 363 -25.71 -25.85 -3.54
N ALA A 364 -25.05 -26.36 -4.59
CA ALA A 364 -25.38 -27.65 -5.19
C ALA A 364 -25.22 -28.80 -4.17
N PHE A 365 -24.16 -28.74 -3.35
CA PHE A 365 -23.95 -29.70 -2.29
C PHE A 365 -25.04 -29.62 -1.21
N ARG A 366 -25.48 -28.43 -0.81
CA ARG A 366 -26.58 -28.28 0.16
C ARG A 366 -27.90 -28.79 -0.38
N GLU A 367 -28.20 -28.58 -1.67
CA GLU A 367 -29.38 -29.14 -2.31
C GLU A 367 -29.36 -30.68 -2.21
N ASP A 368 -28.21 -31.35 -2.42
CA ASP A 368 -28.05 -32.78 -2.27
C ASP A 368 -28.24 -33.24 -0.82
N VAL A 369 -27.59 -32.57 0.14
CA VAL A 369 -27.73 -32.87 1.57
C VAL A 369 -29.18 -32.81 2.03
N ILE A 370 -29.93 -31.76 1.63
CA ILE A 370 -31.37 -31.65 1.99
C ILE A 370 -32.20 -32.74 1.31
N SER A 371 -31.92 -33.02 0.05
CA SER A 371 -32.61 -34.11 -0.65
C SER A 371 -32.41 -35.48 0.03
N ARG A 372 -31.15 -35.77 0.41
CA ARG A 372 -30.79 -37.03 1.11
C ARG A 372 -31.40 -37.05 2.51
N ARG A 373 -31.34 -36.00 3.27
CA ARG A 373 -31.99 -35.85 4.57
C ARG A 373 -33.48 -36.09 4.46
N THR A 374 -34.15 -35.46 3.51
CA THR A 374 -35.58 -35.59 3.32
C THR A 374 -35.97 -37.02 2.91
N LYS A 375 -35.18 -37.67 2.04
CA LYS A 375 -35.37 -39.11 1.69
C LYS A 375 -35.24 -40.02 2.94
N PHE A 376 -34.25 -39.73 3.80
CA PHE A 376 -34.06 -40.50 5.03
C PHE A 376 -35.25 -40.32 5.98
N LEU A 377 -35.68 -39.04 6.19
CA LEU A 377 -36.84 -38.74 7.05
C LEU A 377 -38.14 -39.34 6.47
N LEU A 378 -38.33 -39.23 5.16
CA LEU A 378 -39.47 -39.85 4.48
C LEU A 378 -39.50 -41.36 4.68
N ARG A 379 -38.37 -42.04 4.51
CA ARG A 379 -38.29 -43.51 4.77
C ARG A 379 -38.65 -43.82 6.21
N LYS A 380 -38.08 -43.11 7.19
CA LYS A 380 -38.34 -43.26 8.61
C LYS A 380 -39.80 -42.98 8.96
N ALA A 381 -40.38 -41.93 8.37
CA ALA A 381 -41.79 -41.58 8.54
C ALA A 381 -42.71 -42.66 7.95
N ARG A 382 -42.37 -43.17 6.74
CA ARG A 382 -43.11 -44.31 6.12
C ARG A 382 -43.04 -45.56 6.96
N ASP A 383 -41.86 -45.92 7.46
CA ASP A 383 -41.74 -47.13 8.33
C ASP A 383 -42.55 -46.96 9.62
N ARG A 384 -42.58 -45.79 10.21
CA ARG A 384 -43.39 -45.51 11.41
C ARG A 384 -44.88 -45.50 11.08
N ALA A 385 -45.31 -44.85 9.99
CA ALA A 385 -46.66 -44.81 9.52
C ALA A 385 -47.18 -46.23 9.20
N HIS A 386 -46.34 -47.10 8.58
CA HIS A 386 -46.64 -48.46 8.28
C HIS A 386 -47.06 -49.24 9.55
N VAL A 387 -46.26 -49.10 10.61
CA VAL A 387 -46.59 -49.74 11.91
C VAL A 387 -47.88 -49.15 12.49
N LEU A 388 -48.10 -47.85 12.45
CA LEU A 388 -49.28 -47.19 12.99
C LEU A 388 -50.55 -47.55 12.25
N VAL A 389 -50.51 -47.70 10.93
CA VAL A 389 -51.61 -48.16 10.12
C VAL A 389 -52.03 -49.58 10.57
N GLY A 390 -51.09 -50.50 10.79
CA GLY A 390 -51.39 -51.82 11.34
C GLY A 390 -52.05 -51.75 12.72
N LEU A 391 -51.59 -50.89 13.59
CA LEU A 391 -52.17 -50.63 14.91
C LEU A 391 -53.56 -50.03 14.82
N ALA A 392 -53.79 -49.04 13.93
CA ALA A 392 -55.10 -48.41 13.72
C ALA A 392 -56.12 -49.42 13.18
N ILE A 393 -55.77 -50.32 12.24
CA ILE A 393 -56.58 -51.39 11.73
C ILE A 393 -56.91 -52.39 12.85
N ALA A 394 -55.90 -52.75 13.67
CA ALA A 394 -56.10 -53.68 14.78
C ALA A 394 -57.07 -53.13 15.86
N VAL A 395 -56.93 -51.81 16.16
CA VAL A 395 -57.80 -51.18 17.14
C VAL A 395 -59.20 -50.94 16.59
N ALA A 396 -59.35 -50.61 15.31
CA ALA A 396 -60.67 -50.57 14.64
C ALA A 396 -61.38 -51.90 14.65
N ASN A 397 -60.64 -53.00 14.62
CA ASN A 397 -61.17 -54.36 14.59
C ASN A 397 -60.84 -55.16 15.86
N ILE A 398 -60.83 -54.47 17.03
CA ILE A 398 -60.21 -54.94 18.27
C ILE A 398 -60.84 -56.29 18.80
N ASP A 399 -62.15 -56.47 18.67
CA ASP A 399 -62.81 -57.65 19.18
C ASP A 399 -62.36 -58.89 18.39
N GLU A 400 -62.24 -58.81 17.11
CA GLU A 400 -61.77 -59.85 16.26
C GLU A 400 -60.26 -60.16 16.43
N VAL A 401 -59.43 -59.13 16.62
CA VAL A 401 -58.02 -59.30 16.91
C VAL A 401 -57.84 -60.02 18.26
N ILE A 402 -58.56 -59.62 19.31
CA ILE A 402 -58.52 -60.25 20.66
C ILE A 402 -58.95 -61.67 20.56
N LYS A 403 -60.04 -61.99 19.85
CA LYS A 403 -60.53 -63.31 19.66
C LYS A 403 -59.51 -64.25 18.95
N LEU A 404 -58.85 -63.74 17.89
CA LEU A 404 -57.79 -64.40 17.15
C LEU A 404 -56.60 -64.71 18.05
N ILE A 405 -56.07 -63.70 18.74
CA ILE A 405 -54.92 -63.84 19.65
C ILE A 405 -55.20 -64.87 20.76
N ARG A 406 -56.39 -64.86 21.36
CA ARG A 406 -56.80 -65.82 22.41
C ARG A 406 -56.95 -67.20 21.89
N SER A 407 -57.29 -67.41 20.63
CA SER A 407 -57.50 -68.77 20.04
C SER A 407 -56.21 -69.42 19.56
N ALA A 408 -55.14 -68.61 19.34
CA ALA A 408 -53.84 -69.05 18.89
C ALA A 408 -53.10 -69.81 20.05
N PRO A 409 -52.44 -70.95 19.75
CA PRO A 409 -51.70 -71.72 20.77
C PRO A 409 -50.35 -71.06 21.18
N ASP A 410 -49.78 -70.27 20.34
CA ASP A 410 -48.48 -69.57 20.56
C ASP A 410 -48.42 -68.26 19.80
N PRO A 411 -47.49 -67.35 20.18
CA PRO A 411 -47.34 -66.00 19.52
C PRO A 411 -47.01 -66.10 18.04
N GLN A 412 -46.28 -67.08 17.57
CA GLN A 412 -45.93 -67.27 16.17
C GLN A 412 -47.16 -67.58 15.32
N THR A 413 -47.97 -68.53 15.79
CA THR A 413 -49.26 -68.88 15.12
C THR A 413 -50.24 -67.71 15.11
N ALA A 414 -50.29 -66.90 16.22
CA ALA A 414 -51.09 -65.69 16.26
C ALA A 414 -50.66 -64.68 15.21
N ARG A 415 -49.36 -64.52 15.02
CA ARG A 415 -48.76 -63.61 14.00
C ARG A 415 -49.12 -64.03 12.59
N GLU A 416 -48.93 -65.32 12.27
CA GLU A 416 -49.27 -65.89 10.98
C GLU A 416 -50.77 -65.73 10.65
N GLN A 417 -51.63 -65.99 11.58
CA GLN A 417 -53.10 -65.83 11.42
C GLN A 417 -53.49 -64.30 11.24
N LEU A 418 -52.83 -63.42 11.91
CA LEU A 418 -53.05 -61.99 11.74
C LEU A 418 -52.62 -61.49 10.32
N MET A 419 -51.58 -62.07 9.74
CA MET A 419 -51.10 -61.75 8.40
C MET A 419 -51.93 -62.38 7.27
N GLU A 420 -52.41 -63.62 7.47
CA GLU A 420 -53.23 -64.33 6.49
C GLU A 420 -54.68 -63.77 6.33
N ARG A 421 -55.15 -63.14 7.41
CA ARG A 421 -56.53 -62.61 7.40
C ARG A 421 -56.54 -61.24 6.70
N ARG A 422 -57.60 -61.00 5.91
CA ARG A 422 -57.87 -59.69 5.30
C ARG A 422 -58.69 -58.86 6.29
N TRP A 423 -58.17 -57.64 6.53
CA TRP A 423 -58.76 -56.67 7.49
C TRP A 423 -59.40 -55.50 6.75
N PRO A 424 -60.60 -55.06 7.13
CA PRO A 424 -61.19 -53.85 6.55
C PRO A 424 -60.28 -52.63 6.79
N SER A 425 -59.96 -51.86 5.72
CA SER A 425 -59.11 -50.68 5.84
C SER A 425 -59.83 -49.48 6.49
N GLY A 426 -61.15 -49.36 6.33
CA GLY A 426 -61.98 -48.32 6.93
C GLY A 426 -61.45 -46.90 6.68
N ASP A 427 -61.40 -46.08 7.75
CA ASP A 427 -61.01 -44.64 7.71
C ASP A 427 -59.52 -44.46 7.39
N VAL A 428 -58.68 -45.47 7.47
CA VAL A 428 -57.22 -45.41 7.21
C VAL A 428 -56.86 -45.61 5.73
N GLU A 429 -57.78 -45.82 4.86
CA GLU A 429 -57.54 -46.08 3.43
C GLU A 429 -56.80 -44.96 2.73
N SER A 430 -57.19 -43.70 2.96
CA SER A 430 -56.53 -42.51 2.42
C SER A 430 -55.04 -42.36 2.84
N LEU A 431 -54.76 -42.82 4.06
CA LEU A 431 -53.41 -42.77 4.61
C LEU A 431 -52.52 -43.91 4.07
N ILE A 432 -53.09 -45.10 3.88
CA ILE A 432 -52.38 -46.21 3.22
C ILE A 432 -51.97 -45.85 1.80
N LEU A 433 -52.87 -45.21 1.07
CA LEU A 433 -52.56 -44.71 -0.29
C LEU A 433 -51.48 -43.60 -0.29
N LEU A 434 -51.47 -42.76 0.75
CA LEU A 434 -50.45 -41.69 0.89
C LEU A 434 -49.08 -42.26 1.22
N ILE A 435 -49.00 -43.29 2.06
CA ILE A 435 -47.74 -43.93 2.44
C ILE A 435 -47.07 -44.56 1.23
N ASP A 436 -47.87 -45.07 0.25
CA ASP A 436 -47.45 -45.66 -1.00
C ASP A 436 -46.30 -46.67 -0.81
N ASP A 437 -46.47 -47.58 0.16
CA ASP A 437 -45.48 -48.65 0.40
C ASP A 437 -45.73 -49.78 -0.59
N PRO A 438 -44.78 -50.09 -1.47
CA PRO A 438 -44.93 -51.13 -2.50
C PRO A 438 -45.14 -52.51 -1.92
N ARG A 439 -44.81 -52.74 -0.63
CA ARG A 439 -44.96 -54.01 0.06
C ARG A 439 -46.41 -54.37 0.39
N HIS A 440 -47.25 -53.34 0.62
CA HIS A 440 -48.61 -53.52 1.05
C HIS A 440 -49.59 -52.60 0.38
N ARG A 441 -50.49 -53.11 -0.44
CA ARG A 441 -51.53 -52.36 -1.12
C ARG A 441 -52.92 -52.74 -0.62
N ILE A 442 -53.88 -51.88 -0.73
CA ILE A 442 -55.24 -52.15 -0.50
C ILE A 442 -55.72 -53.14 -1.58
N ASN A 443 -56.40 -54.26 -1.20
CA ASN A 443 -56.97 -55.19 -2.15
C ASN A 443 -58.12 -54.52 -2.87
N GLU A 444 -58.54 -55.11 -4.03
CA GLU A 444 -59.67 -54.61 -4.81
C GLU A 444 -61.00 -54.59 -4.04
N ASP A 445 -61.13 -55.42 -2.99
CA ASP A 445 -62.25 -55.51 -2.08
C ASP A 445 -62.24 -54.52 -0.87
N GLY A 446 -61.31 -53.55 -0.87
CA GLY A 446 -61.16 -52.58 0.23
C GLY A 446 -60.51 -53.13 1.51
N THR A 447 -59.97 -54.34 1.44
CA THR A 447 -59.31 -54.98 2.58
C THR A 447 -57.79 -54.81 2.52
N TYR A 448 -57.12 -54.88 3.66
CA TYR A 448 -55.68 -54.78 3.85
C TYR A 448 -55.13 -56.05 4.51
N ASN A 449 -53.90 -56.43 4.06
CA ASN A 449 -53.16 -57.52 4.65
C ASN A 449 -52.06 -56.98 5.55
N LEU A 450 -52.05 -57.44 6.83
CA LEU A 450 -51.03 -57.00 7.77
C LEU A 450 -49.64 -57.56 7.41
N SER A 451 -48.60 -56.79 7.55
CA SER A 451 -47.23 -57.25 7.45
C SER A 451 -46.75 -57.94 8.73
N GLU A 452 -45.60 -58.63 8.66
CA GLU A 452 -44.99 -59.24 9.84
C GLU A 452 -44.62 -58.18 10.91
N GLU A 453 -44.13 -57.03 10.51
CA GLU A 453 -43.77 -55.90 11.42
C GLU A 453 -45.05 -55.40 12.11
N GLN A 454 -46.10 -55.16 11.36
CA GLN A 454 -47.42 -54.77 11.92
C GLN A 454 -48.00 -55.78 12.87
N ALA A 455 -48.02 -57.10 12.49
CA ALA A 455 -48.49 -58.16 13.32
C ALA A 455 -47.68 -58.32 14.61
N ARG A 456 -46.38 -58.08 14.57
CA ARG A 456 -45.50 -58.05 15.75
C ARG A 456 -45.85 -56.86 16.66
N ALA A 457 -46.00 -55.69 16.09
CA ALA A 457 -46.38 -54.49 16.84
C ALA A 457 -47.74 -54.59 17.52
N ILE A 458 -48.70 -55.29 16.86
CA ILE A 458 -50.04 -55.63 17.44
C ILE A 458 -49.88 -56.54 18.63
N LEU A 459 -49.09 -57.60 18.56
CA LEU A 459 -48.86 -58.51 19.67
C LEU A 459 -48.12 -57.89 20.84
N GLU A 460 -47.27 -56.87 20.62
CA GLU A 460 -46.55 -56.10 21.64
C GLU A 460 -47.35 -54.94 22.22
N LEU A 461 -48.63 -54.77 21.75
CA LEU A 461 -49.48 -53.66 22.14
C LEU A 461 -49.87 -53.74 23.62
N ARG A 462 -49.60 -52.71 24.39
CA ARG A 462 -49.98 -52.64 25.79
C ARG A 462 -51.50 -52.37 25.92
N LEU A 463 -52.13 -53.05 26.85
CA LEU A 463 -53.61 -52.96 27.10
C LEU A 463 -54.08 -51.50 27.32
N GLN A 464 -53.22 -50.61 27.82
CA GLN A 464 -53.51 -49.19 28.01
C GLN A 464 -53.81 -48.47 26.70
N ARG A 465 -53.23 -48.87 25.58
CA ARG A 465 -53.44 -48.28 24.24
C ARG A 465 -54.71 -48.78 23.54
N LEU A 466 -55.43 -49.71 24.14
CA LEU A 466 -56.71 -50.21 23.64
C LEU A 466 -57.91 -49.39 24.13
N THR A 467 -57.72 -48.39 24.97
CA THR A 467 -58.73 -47.46 25.44
C THR A 467 -59.13 -46.46 24.33
N ALA A 468 -60.30 -45.82 24.47
CA ALA A 468 -60.74 -44.78 23.52
C ALA A 468 -59.66 -43.69 23.36
N LEU A 469 -59.08 -43.27 24.47
CA LEU A 469 -57.96 -42.27 24.45
C LEU A 469 -56.78 -42.79 23.66
N GLY A 470 -56.40 -44.04 23.80
CA GLY A 470 -55.30 -44.66 23.04
C GLY A 470 -55.56 -44.77 21.53
N ARG A 471 -56.83 -44.90 21.11
CA ARG A 471 -57.24 -44.86 19.72
C ARG A 471 -57.03 -43.46 19.12
N ASP A 472 -57.48 -42.44 19.86
CA ASP A 472 -57.32 -41.02 19.41
C ASP A 472 -55.84 -40.63 19.32
N GLU A 473 -55.00 -41.07 20.27
CA GLU A 473 -53.55 -40.89 20.20
C GLU A 473 -52.90 -41.50 18.96
N ILE A 474 -53.28 -42.75 18.58
CA ILE A 474 -52.75 -43.41 17.37
C ILE A 474 -53.23 -42.70 16.11
N ALA A 475 -54.48 -42.24 16.07
CA ALA A 475 -55.04 -41.50 14.93
C ALA A 475 -54.37 -40.16 14.78
N ASP A 476 -54.15 -39.41 15.86
CA ASP A 476 -53.45 -38.11 15.84
C ASP A 476 -51.97 -38.26 15.42
N GLU A 477 -51.25 -39.26 15.95
CA GLU A 477 -49.89 -39.58 15.54
C GLU A 477 -49.83 -39.93 14.05
N LEU A 478 -50.78 -40.73 13.57
CA LEU A 478 -50.85 -41.14 12.16
C LEU A 478 -51.14 -39.97 11.22
N ASN A 479 -52.05 -39.08 11.60
CA ASN A 479 -52.33 -37.85 10.83
C ASN A 479 -51.12 -36.94 10.79
N THR A 480 -50.44 -36.72 11.93
CA THR A 480 -49.22 -35.92 12.00
C THR A 480 -48.12 -36.43 11.07
N ILE A 481 -47.86 -37.76 11.12
CA ILE A 481 -46.89 -38.38 10.23
C ILE A 481 -47.35 -38.34 8.76
N GLY A 482 -48.63 -38.41 8.50
CA GLY A 482 -49.19 -38.28 7.17
C GLY A 482 -48.96 -36.91 6.58
N ASP A 483 -49.08 -35.85 7.38
CA ASP A 483 -48.78 -34.48 6.97
C ASP A 483 -47.26 -34.27 6.80
N GLU A 484 -46.42 -34.89 7.67
CA GLU A 484 -44.97 -34.90 7.46
C GLU A 484 -44.57 -35.58 6.15
N ILE A 485 -45.17 -36.73 5.81
CA ILE A 485 -44.94 -37.43 4.55
C ILE A 485 -45.30 -36.57 3.35
N LYS A 486 -46.41 -35.85 3.40
CA LYS A 486 -46.84 -34.91 2.34
C LYS A 486 -45.81 -33.82 2.16
N ASP A 487 -45.34 -33.22 3.27
CA ASP A 487 -44.33 -32.16 3.21
C ASP A 487 -43.01 -32.68 2.64
N TYR A 488 -42.53 -33.87 3.05
CA TYR A 488 -41.31 -34.47 2.50
C TYR A 488 -41.44 -34.78 1.00
N LEU A 489 -42.62 -35.22 0.55
CA LEU A 489 -42.87 -35.45 -0.87
C LEU A 489 -42.91 -34.15 -1.66
N ASP A 490 -43.51 -33.10 -1.11
CA ASP A 490 -43.52 -31.77 -1.70
C ASP A 490 -42.07 -31.22 -1.82
N ILE A 491 -41.27 -31.31 -0.76
CA ILE A 491 -39.86 -30.92 -0.78
C ILE A 491 -39.07 -31.64 -1.88
N LEU A 492 -39.23 -32.98 -2.00
CA LEU A 492 -38.51 -33.77 -2.98
C LEU A 492 -39.00 -33.54 -4.43
N SER A 493 -40.24 -33.09 -4.60
CA SER A 493 -40.81 -32.79 -5.94
C SER A 493 -40.40 -31.43 -6.49
N SER A 494 -40.02 -30.49 -5.61
CA SER A 494 -39.78 -29.07 -5.97
C SER A 494 -38.37 -28.60 -5.58
N ARG A 495 -37.53 -28.37 -6.59
CA ARG A 495 -36.20 -27.74 -6.37
C ARG A 495 -36.32 -26.40 -5.68
N ALA A 496 -37.32 -25.59 -6.03
CA ALA A 496 -37.53 -24.27 -5.40
C ALA A 496 -37.79 -24.39 -3.89
N ARG A 497 -38.51 -25.48 -3.47
CA ARG A 497 -38.73 -25.76 -2.06
C ARG A 497 -37.44 -26.15 -1.34
N ILE A 498 -36.59 -26.97 -1.96
CA ILE A 498 -35.24 -27.30 -1.44
C ILE A 498 -34.41 -26.04 -1.29
N GLN A 499 -34.36 -25.19 -2.31
CA GLN A 499 -33.63 -23.91 -2.28
C GLN A 499 -34.13 -22.98 -1.18
N GLN A 500 -35.46 -22.95 -0.96
CA GLN A 500 -36.00 -22.15 0.13
C GLN A 500 -35.49 -22.64 1.50
N ILE A 501 -35.44 -23.95 1.70
CA ILE A 501 -34.89 -24.53 2.93
C ILE A 501 -33.42 -24.20 3.09
N VAL A 502 -32.62 -24.25 1.99
CA VAL A 502 -31.21 -23.82 2.04
C VAL A 502 -31.07 -22.35 2.48
N LYS A 503 -31.92 -21.46 1.94
CA LYS A 503 -31.91 -20.03 2.32
C LYS A 503 -32.27 -19.83 3.77
N ASP A 504 -33.33 -20.53 4.26
CA ASP A 504 -33.78 -20.42 5.64
C ASP A 504 -32.70 -20.88 6.62
N GLU A 505 -32.03 -22.00 6.32
CA GLU A 505 -30.90 -22.50 7.11
C GLU A 505 -29.71 -21.58 7.10
N LEU A 506 -29.32 -21.02 5.94
CA LEU A 506 -28.25 -20.02 5.84
C LEU A 506 -28.59 -18.75 6.61
N ALA A 507 -29.83 -18.27 6.55
CA ALA A 507 -30.29 -17.14 7.29
C ALA A 507 -30.23 -17.38 8.81
N ALA A 508 -30.65 -18.56 9.27
CA ALA A 508 -30.54 -18.93 10.68
C ALA A 508 -29.09 -18.95 11.18
N VAL A 509 -28.17 -19.53 10.42
CA VAL A 509 -26.73 -19.52 10.75
C VAL A 509 -26.17 -18.11 10.77
N ARG A 510 -26.54 -17.27 9.79
CA ARG A 510 -26.12 -15.86 9.73
C ARG A 510 -26.61 -15.10 10.97
N ASP A 511 -27.86 -15.25 11.32
CA ASP A 511 -28.49 -14.46 12.40
C ASP A 511 -27.97 -14.91 13.77
N GLU A 512 -27.60 -16.18 13.92
CA GLU A 512 -27.07 -16.68 15.19
C GLU A 512 -25.56 -16.44 15.37
N PHE A 513 -24.76 -16.64 14.31
CA PHE A 513 -23.29 -16.61 14.37
C PHE A 513 -22.64 -15.44 13.64
N GLY A 514 -23.42 -14.60 12.97
CA GLY A 514 -22.91 -13.43 12.25
C GLY A 514 -22.25 -12.44 13.22
N THR A 515 -21.06 -11.97 12.84
CA THR A 515 -20.33 -10.93 13.58
C THR A 515 -19.97 -9.78 12.64
N PRO A 516 -19.82 -8.56 13.15
CA PRO A 516 -19.35 -7.45 12.33
C PRO A 516 -18.03 -7.76 11.65
N ARG A 517 -17.79 -7.11 10.50
CA ARG A 517 -16.52 -7.15 9.78
C ARG A 517 -15.39 -6.60 10.68
N ARG A 518 -14.25 -7.30 10.71
CA ARG A 518 -13.05 -6.89 11.44
C ARG A 518 -12.09 -6.12 10.55
N THR A 519 -11.94 -6.55 9.29
CA THR A 519 -11.00 -5.95 8.33
C THR A 519 -11.63 -4.76 7.62
N GLU A 520 -10.97 -3.62 7.63
CA GLU A 520 -11.35 -2.43 6.87
C GLU A 520 -10.88 -2.56 5.41
N LEU A 521 -11.71 -2.10 4.48
CA LEU A 521 -11.38 -2.05 3.06
C LEU A 521 -11.16 -0.59 2.66
N SER A 522 -9.94 -0.24 2.27
CA SER A 522 -9.56 1.09 1.81
C SER A 522 -9.46 1.15 0.29
N GLU A 523 -9.99 2.20 -0.32
CA GLU A 523 -9.86 2.44 -1.76
C GLU A 523 -8.49 3.01 -2.14
N GLY A 524 -7.68 3.43 -1.15
CA GLY A 524 -6.32 3.93 -1.36
C GLY A 524 -5.39 2.89 -1.99
N GLY A 525 -4.57 3.32 -2.94
CA GLY A 525 -3.57 2.47 -3.60
C GLY A 525 -2.50 1.96 -2.62
N ALA A 526 -1.96 0.78 -2.89
CA ALA A 526 -0.83 0.22 -2.14
C ALA A 526 0.53 0.85 -2.54
N ASP A 527 0.55 1.68 -3.58
CA ASP A 527 1.75 2.27 -4.12
C ASP A 527 2.17 3.48 -3.28
N MET A 528 3.14 3.27 -2.40
CA MET A 528 3.88 4.34 -1.75
C MET A 528 5.00 4.80 -2.68
N GLU A 529 5.04 6.10 -2.97
CA GLU A 529 6.18 6.68 -3.67
C GLU A 529 7.40 6.74 -2.72
N ASP A 530 8.60 6.63 -3.29
CA ASP A 530 9.84 6.73 -2.48
C ASP A 530 9.92 8.08 -1.75
N GLU A 531 9.22 9.10 -2.25
CA GLU A 531 9.12 10.44 -1.67
C GLU A 531 8.39 10.46 -0.32
N ASP A 532 7.37 9.60 -0.13
CA ASP A 532 6.61 9.49 1.12
C ASP A 532 7.46 8.96 2.29
N LEU A 533 8.64 8.42 1.98
CA LEU A 533 9.59 7.90 2.95
C LEU A 533 10.62 8.93 3.40
N ILE A 534 10.63 10.12 2.80
CA ILE A 534 11.65 11.16 3.00
C ILE A 534 11.10 12.24 3.94
N GLN A 535 11.82 12.50 5.01
CA GLN A 535 11.50 13.58 5.92
C GLN A 535 11.64 14.93 5.22
N ARG A 536 10.69 15.85 5.44
CA ARG A 536 10.78 17.24 5.00
C ARG A 536 11.80 17.97 5.87
N GLU A 537 12.88 18.37 5.26
CA GLU A 537 13.98 19.08 5.92
C GLU A 537 14.61 20.07 4.95
N ASP A 538 14.98 21.26 5.45
CA ASP A 538 15.68 22.23 4.65
C ASP A 538 17.14 21.86 4.48
N MET A 539 17.57 21.82 3.23
CA MET A 539 18.88 21.41 2.80
C MET A 539 19.65 22.57 2.16
N VAL A 540 20.90 22.68 2.49
CA VAL A 540 21.85 23.53 1.75
C VAL A 540 22.40 22.71 0.60
N VAL A 541 22.04 23.07 -0.62
CA VAL A 541 22.60 22.47 -1.83
C VAL A 541 23.81 23.30 -2.30
N THR A 542 24.92 22.62 -2.47
CA THR A 542 26.18 23.22 -2.90
C THR A 542 26.63 22.61 -4.20
N VAL A 543 26.99 23.46 -5.18
CA VAL A 543 27.49 23.03 -6.49
C VAL A 543 28.83 23.71 -6.73
N SER A 544 29.84 22.95 -7.17
CA SER A 544 31.14 23.46 -7.52
C SER A 544 31.30 23.70 -9.03
N HIS A 545 32.31 24.51 -9.38
CA HIS A 545 32.68 24.81 -10.78
C HIS A 545 32.99 23.55 -11.59
N SER A 546 33.67 22.58 -11.00
CA SER A 546 33.95 21.28 -11.62
C SER A 546 32.73 20.34 -11.69
N GLY A 547 31.53 20.82 -11.32
CA GLY A 547 30.29 20.06 -11.43
C GLY A 547 30.07 19.03 -10.32
N TYR A 548 30.63 19.22 -9.13
CA TYR A 548 30.31 18.43 -7.95
C TYR A 548 29.12 19.03 -7.24
N ILE A 549 28.19 18.19 -6.82
CA ILE A 549 26.97 18.57 -6.10
C ILE A 549 26.81 17.77 -4.81
N LYS A 550 26.29 18.40 -3.78
CA LYS A 550 25.87 17.77 -2.54
C LYS A 550 24.73 18.54 -1.89
N ARG A 551 24.00 17.85 -1.02
CA ARG A 551 23.08 18.47 -0.07
C ARG A 551 23.53 18.22 1.37
N VAL A 552 23.32 19.17 2.23
CA VAL A 552 23.70 19.12 3.65
C VAL A 552 22.52 19.67 4.45
N PRO A 553 22.06 19.02 5.53
CA PRO A 553 21.03 19.59 6.39
C PRO A 553 21.39 20.98 6.89
N LEU A 554 20.42 21.89 6.78
CA LEU A 554 20.62 23.29 7.22
C LEU A 554 20.97 23.35 8.72
N SER A 555 20.44 22.43 9.52
CA SER A 555 20.71 22.29 10.96
C SER A 555 22.18 22.07 11.31
N LEU A 556 23.00 21.55 10.38
CA LEU A 556 24.45 21.39 10.58
C LEU A 556 25.24 22.70 10.42
N TYR A 557 24.61 23.75 9.90
CA TYR A 557 25.19 25.07 9.80
C TYR A 557 24.72 25.91 11.01
N ARG A 558 25.58 26.06 12.03
CA ARG A 558 25.28 26.90 13.18
C ARG A 558 25.33 28.35 12.79
N ALA A 559 24.34 29.15 13.15
CA ALA A 559 24.37 30.58 13.04
C ALA A 559 25.57 31.13 13.84
N GLN A 560 26.45 31.93 13.20
CA GLN A 560 27.59 32.58 13.84
C GLN A 560 27.30 34.07 13.99
N ARG A 561 27.67 34.65 15.12
CA ARG A 561 27.57 36.11 15.34
C ARG A 561 28.49 36.84 14.37
N ARG A 562 28.14 38.09 14.04
CA ARG A 562 28.98 38.98 13.20
C ARG A 562 30.46 38.98 13.67
N GLY A 563 31.39 38.75 12.73
CA GLY A 563 32.84 38.66 13.00
C GLY A 563 33.37 37.21 13.24
N GLY A 564 32.55 36.20 13.10
CA GLY A 564 33.00 34.81 13.16
C GLY A 564 33.83 34.40 11.93
N LYS A 565 34.79 33.50 12.11
CA LYS A 565 35.53 32.87 10.99
C LYS A 565 34.57 31.96 10.26
N GLY A 566 34.18 32.29 9.03
CA GLY A 566 33.36 31.48 8.16
C GLY A 566 33.92 30.04 8.04
N ARG A 567 33.06 29.05 7.76
CA ARG A 567 33.47 27.69 7.42
C ARG A 567 33.43 27.52 5.91
N SER A 568 34.43 26.78 5.37
CA SER A 568 34.40 26.38 3.96
C SER A 568 33.15 25.52 3.69
N GLY A 569 32.35 25.94 2.72
CA GLY A 569 31.14 25.22 2.31
C GLY A 569 31.40 23.87 1.60
N MET A 570 32.64 23.61 1.19
CA MET A 570 33.03 22.40 0.46
C MET A 570 34.56 22.25 0.49
N SER A 571 35.06 21.01 0.58
CA SER A 571 36.46 20.70 0.34
C SER A 571 36.67 20.56 -1.17
N THR A 572 37.33 21.52 -1.76
CA THR A 572 37.66 21.52 -3.20
C THR A 572 39.14 21.21 -3.43
N LYS A 573 39.50 20.80 -4.62
CA LYS A 573 40.89 20.79 -5.06
C LYS A 573 41.33 22.22 -5.30
N GLU A 574 42.63 22.50 -5.42
CA GLU A 574 43.20 23.83 -5.53
C GLU A 574 42.61 24.70 -6.66
N GLU A 575 41.96 24.09 -7.66
CA GLU A 575 41.37 24.77 -8.83
C GLU A 575 39.82 24.71 -8.87
N ASP A 576 39.13 24.18 -7.84
CA ASP A 576 37.66 24.06 -7.82
C ASP A 576 37.07 24.92 -6.71
N PHE A 577 35.92 25.53 -6.93
CA PHE A 577 35.23 26.41 -6.00
C PHE A 577 33.71 26.28 -6.10
N VAL A 578 32.99 26.75 -5.09
CA VAL A 578 31.54 26.74 -5.08
C VAL A 578 30.99 27.80 -6.02
N THR A 579 30.24 27.38 -7.02
CA THR A 579 29.58 28.28 -7.98
C THR A 579 28.17 28.61 -7.60
N ARG A 580 27.45 27.64 -6.97
CA ARG A 580 26.07 27.85 -6.54
C ARG A 580 25.84 27.26 -5.16
N LEU A 581 25.11 28.02 -4.35
CA LEU A 581 24.63 27.62 -3.05
C LEU A 581 23.19 28.13 -2.90
N PHE A 582 22.26 27.21 -2.57
CA PHE A 582 20.88 27.57 -2.30
C PHE A 582 20.31 26.68 -1.22
N VAL A 583 19.30 27.21 -0.51
CA VAL A 583 18.51 26.44 0.46
C VAL A 583 17.23 25.98 -0.22
N ALA A 584 16.93 24.71 -0.08
CA ALA A 584 15.71 24.12 -0.62
C ALA A 584 15.27 22.94 0.25
N ASN A 585 13.96 22.69 0.34
CA ASN A 585 13.42 21.55 1.05
C ASN A 585 13.79 20.25 0.33
N THR A 586 13.85 19.15 1.07
CA THR A 586 14.09 17.80 0.49
C THR A 586 13.16 17.48 -0.66
N HIS A 587 11.90 17.95 -0.64
CA HIS A 587 10.87 17.66 -1.65
C HIS A 587 10.87 18.65 -2.82
N THR A 588 11.68 19.72 -2.75
CA THR A 588 11.78 20.72 -3.82
C THR A 588 12.25 20.07 -5.14
N PRO A 589 11.49 20.22 -6.24
CA PRO A 589 11.94 19.81 -7.55
C PRO A 589 13.02 20.78 -8.07
N VAL A 590 14.04 20.22 -8.70
CA VAL A 590 15.15 20.98 -9.29
C VAL A 590 15.29 20.62 -10.75
N LEU A 591 15.28 21.62 -11.63
CA LEU A 591 15.58 21.45 -13.04
C LEU A 591 17.07 21.73 -13.30
N PHE A 592 17.70 20.86 -14.07
CA PHE A 592 19.09 20.97 -14.50
C PHE A 592 19.10 21.15 -16.02
N PHE A 593 19.47 22.33 -16.47
CA PHE A 593 19.58 22.62 -17.90
C PHE A 593 21.02 22.45 -18.37
N SER A 594 21.21 21.69 -19.44
CA SER A 594 22.52 21.44 -20.01
C SER A 594 22.89 22.40 -21.12
N SER A 595 24.17 22.53 -21.39
CA SER A 595 24.72 23.32 -22.48
C SER A 595 24.20 22.90 -23.86
N ARG A 596 23.77 21.66 -24.01
CA ARG A 596 23.21 21.10 -25.25
C ARG A 596 21.69 21.27 -25.42
N GLY A 597 21.04 21.98 -24.50
CA GLY A 597 19.61 22.22 -24.56
C GLY A 597 18.73 21.06 -24.05
N ILE A 598 19.28 20.18 -23.24
CA ILE A 598 18.55 19.12 -22.54
C ILE A 598 18.23 19.58 -21.12
N VAL A 599 17.05 19.22 -20.61
CA VAL A 599 16.67 19.43 -19.22
C VAL A 599 16.50 18.08 -18.51
N TYR A 600 17.02 18.02 -17.28
CA TYR A 600 16.82 16.91 -16.34
C TYR A 600 16.07 17.43 -15.13
N LYS A 601 15.25 16.60 -14.51
CA LYS A 601 14.46 16.91 -13.31
C LYS A 601 14.79 15.92 -12.21
N GLU A 602 15.19 16.41 -11.06
CA GLU A 602 15.42 15.61 -9.86
C GLU A 602 14.87 16.34 -8.63
N LYS A 603 14.52 15.58 -7.61
CA LYS A 603 14.14 16.13 -6.29
C LYS A 603 15.39 16.31 -5.43
N VAL A 604 15.41 17.31 -4.55
CA VAL A 604 16.55 17.57 -3.65
C VAL A 604 16.93 16.33 -2.85
N TRP A 605 15.97 15.52 -2.40
CA TRP A 605 16.27 14.31 -1.63
C TRP A 605 17.07 13.25 -2.41
N ARG A 606 17.07 13.28 -3.74
CA ARG A 606 17.88 12.39 -4.58
C ARG A 606 19.33 12.84 -4.73
N LEU A 607 19.61 14.11 -4.40
CA LEU A 607 20.98 14.62 -4.43
C LEU A 607 21.82 13.94 -3.34
N PRO A 608 23.13 13.77 -3.54
CA PRO A 608 23.99 13.10 -2.58
C PRO A 608 24.05 13.88 -1.27
N ILE A 609 23.75 13.20 -0.16
CA ILE A 609 23.94 13.75 1.16
C ILE A 609 25.44 13.83 1.49
N GLY A 610 25.85 14.88 2.14
CA GLY A 610 27.22 15.09 2.53
C GLY A 610 27.36 15.85 3.84
N ASN A 611 28.59 15.94 4.34
CA ASN A 611 28.95 16.84 5.43
C ASN A 611 29.36 18.21 4.87
N PRO A 612 29.35 19.31 5.65
CA PRO A 612 29.79 20.63 5.20
C PRO A 612 31.15 20.63 4.51
N GLN A 613 32.08 19.79 4.93
CA GLN A 613 33.44 19.68 4.38
C GLN A 613 33.60 18.63 3.26
N SER A 614 32.59 17.80 2.96
CA SER A 614 32.69 16.79 1.90
C SER A 614 32.66 17.41 0.51
N ARG A 615 33.27 16.71 -0.47
CA ARG A 615 33.32 17.18 -1.87
C ARG A 615 32.02 16.95 -2.64
N GLY A 616 31.16 16.02 -2.20
CA GLY A 616 29.97 15.62 -2.94
C GLY A 616 30.25 14.64 -4.07
N LYS A 617 29.33 14.50 -5.03
CA LYS A 617 29.44 13.64 -6.21
C LYS A 617 29.39 14.49 -7.50
N ALA A 618 30.07 14.05 -8.52
CA ALA A 618 30.02 14.73 -9.82
C ALA A 618 28.65 14.52 -10.48
N LEU A 619 28.08 15.59 -11.06
CA LEU A 619 26.80 15.59 -11.76
C LEU A 619 26.74 14.56 -12.89
N ILE A 620 27.85 14.30 -13.58
CA ILE A 620 27.94 13.30 -14.63
C ILE A 620 27.67 11.84 -14.13
N ASN A 621 27.84 11.59 -12.84
CA ASN A 621 27.53 10.30 -12.23
C ASN A 621 26.06 10.17 -11.78
N MET A 622 25.32 11.27 -11.86
CA MET A 622 23.91 11.34 -11.41
C MET A 622 22.96 11.53 -12.59
N LEU A 623 23.35 12.39 -13.53
CA LEU A 623 22.60 12.70 -14.72
C LEU A 623 23.27 12.04 -15.93
N PRO A 624 22.49 11.52 -16.90
CA PRO A 624 23.04 10.86 -18.09
C PRO A 624 23.60 11.89 -19.10
N LEU A 625 24.62 12.65 -18.67
CA LEU A 625 25.28 13.65 -19.50
C LEU A 625 26.20 13.02 -20.56
N GLU A 626 26.18 13.55 -21.75
CA GLU A 626 27.10 13.16 -22.80
C GLU A 626 28.52 13.76 -22.61
N GLN A 627 29.50 13.21 -23.32
CA GLN A 627 30.86 13.71 -23.21
C GLN A 627 30.94 15.18 -23.67
N GLY A 628 31.47 16.04 -22.79
CA GLY A 628 31.59 17.49 -23.05
C GLY A 628 30.32 18.26 -22.75
N GLU A 629 29.22 17.63 -22.33
CA GLU A 629 28.02 18.30 -21.85
C GLU A 629 28.20 18.76 -20.41
N ARG A 630 27.75 19.99 -20.12
CA ARG A 630 27.83 20.58 -18.78
C ARG A 630 26.47 21.15 -18.39
N ILE A 631 26.20 21.21 -17.12
CA ILE A 631 25.01 21.88 -16.58
C ILE A 631 25.30 23.39 -16.50
N THR A 632 24.49 24.18 -17.17
CA THR A 632 24.60 25.64 -17.22
C THR A 632 23.69 26.34 -16.22
N THR A 633 22.49 25.75 -15.97
CA THR A 633 21.55 26.32 -15.03
C THR A 633 20.96 25.21 -14.14
N ILE A 634 20.89 25.53 -12.83
CA ILE A 634 20.22 24.68 -11.83
C ILE A 634 19.12 25.56 -11.22
N MET A 635 17.90 25.12 -11.33
CA MET A 635 16.70 25.89 -10.98
C MET A 635 15.86 25.12 -9.95
N PRO A 636 15.93 25.47 -8.67
CA PRO A 636 14.95 25.00 -7.69
C PRO A 636 13.61 25.68 -7.96
N LEU A 637 12.50 24.90 -7.84
CA LEU A 637 11.17 25.34 -8.19
C LEU A 637 10.18 25.07 -7.06
N PRO A 638 9.02 25.74 -7.02
CA PRO A 638 7.97 25.42 -6.06
C PRO A 638 7.56 23.95 -6.11
N GLU A 639 7.26 23.37 -4.96
CA GLU A 639 6.83 21.98 -4.85
C GLU A 639 5.48 21.72 -5.55
N ASP A 640 4.59 22.72 -5.48
CA ASP A 640 3.32 22.67 -6.21
C ASP A 640 3.55 22.90 -7.70
N GLU A 641 3.63 21.81 -8.45
CA GLU A 641 3.82 21.82 -9.90
C GLU A 641 2.64 22.45 -10.67
N THR A 642 1.47 22.61 -10.05
CA THR A 642 0.32 23.27 -10.68
C THR A 642 0.56 24.78 -10.83
N SER A 643 1.30 25.38 -9.91
CA SER A 643 1.71 26.80 -9.96
C SER A 643 2.67 27.13 -11.10
N TRP A 644 3.33 26.12 -11.69
CA TRP A 644 4.28 26.33 -12.79
C TRP A 644 3.61 26.85 -14.07
N GLY A 645 2.28 26.73 -14.18
CA GLY A 645 1.52 27.31 -15.29
C GLY A 645 1.52 28.84 -15.35
N GLU A 646 1.80 29.48 -14.23
CA GLU A 646 1.82 30.95 -14.12
C GLU A 646 3.18 31.56 -14.52
N LEU A 647 4.24 30.76 -14.56
CA LEU A 647 5.59 31.17 -14.86
C LEU A 647 6.01 30.77 -16.27
N ASP A 648 6.81 31.62 -16.87
CA ASP A 648 7.51 31.34 -18.12
C ASP A 648 8.99 31.14 -17.88
N VAL A 649 9.66 30.52 -18.83
CA VAL A 649 11.10 30.28 -18.80
C VAL A 649 11.73 30.88 -20.03
N MET A 650 12.70 31.76 -19.82
CA MET A 650 13.53 32.39 -20.85
C MET A 650 14.85 31.66 -21.01
N PHE A 651 15.18 31.27 -22.21
CA PHE A 651 16.45 30.67 -22.60
C PHE A 651 17.28 31.68 -23.38
N ALA A 652 18.59 31.70 -23.16
CA ALA A 652 19.51 32.39 -24.00
C ALA A 652 20.68 31.48 -24.40
N THR A 653 21.16 31.63 -25.63
CA THR A 653 22.32 30.91 -26.15
C THR A 653 23.56 31.84 -26.27
N THR A 654 24.72 31.24 -26.35
CA THR A 654 25.99 31.97 -26.53
C THR A 654 26.02 32.74 -27.85
N ARG A 655 25.23 32.37 -28.85
CA ARG A 655 25.09 33.11 -30.12
C ARG A 655 24.02 34.19 -30.12
N GLY A 656 23.37 34.40 -28.94
CA GLY A 656 22.40 35.47 -28.78
C GLY A 656 20.99 35.17 -29.26
N THR A 657 20.67 33.89 -29.43
CA THR A 657 19.30 33.44 -29.65
C THR A 657 18.59 33.33 -28.33
N VAL A 658 17.32 33.77 -28.28
CA VAL A 658 16.46 33.67 -27.10
C VAL A 658 15.18 32.93 -27.40
N ARG A 659 14.60 32.31 -26.36
CA ARG A 659 13.37 31.54 -26.47
C ARG A 659 12.61 31.58 -25.17
N ARG A 660 11.27 31.64 -25.27
CA ARG A 660 10.35 31.62 -24.13
C ARG A 660 9.39 30.44 -24.19
N ASN A 661 9.25 29.69 -23.13
CA ASN A 661 8.30 28.61 -22.97
C ASN A 661 7.54 28.77 -21.68
N LYS A 662 6.40 28.09 -21.55
CA LYS A 662 5.73 27.89 -20.26
C LYS A 662 6.56 26.94 -19.38
N LEU A 663 6.72 27.25 -18.11
CA LEU A 663 7.43 26.38 -17.16
C LEU A 663 6.69 25.03 -17.01
N SER A 664 5.36 25.02 -17.14
CA SER A 664 4.53 23.81 -17.14
C SER A 664 4.92 22.78 -18.23
N ASP A 665 5.61 23.20 -19.31
CA ASP A 665 6.16 22.28 -20.31
C ASP A 665 7.19 21.32 -19.72
N PHE A 666 7.74 21.59 -18.56
CA PHE A 666 8.81 20.85 -17.87
C PHE A 666 8.33 20.10 -16.62
N VAL A 667 7.02 20.00 -16.38
CA VAL A 667 6.45 19.18 -15.30
C VAL A 667 6.82 17.71 -15.51
N GLN A 668 6.64 17.19 -16.73
CA GLN A 668 7.02 15.82 -17.05
C GLN A 668 8.34 15.77 -17.82
N VAL A 669 9.39 15.37 -17.12
CA VAL A 669 10.72 15.13 -17.67
C VAL A 669 11.12 13.67 -17.43
N ASN A 670 11.46 12.96 -18.50
CA ASN A 670 11.91 11.58 -18.42
C ASN A 670 13.30 11.48 -17.77
N ARG A 671 13.62 10.34 -17.21
CA ARG A 671 14.92 10.09 -16.55
C ARG A 671 16.12 10.33 -17.48
N ASN A 672 15.98 10.10 -18.77
CA ASN A 672 17.00 10.34 -19.78
C ASN A 672 17.07 11.79 -20.27
N GLY A 673 16.37 12.69 -19.59
CA GLY A 673 16.25 14.08 -19.98
C GLY A 673 15.20 14.34 -21.04
N LYS A 674 14.95 15.61 -21.34
CA LYS A 674 13.98 16.10 -22.32
C LYS A 674 14.58 17.29 -23.06
N ILE A 675 14.37 17.37 -24.36
CA ILE A 675 14.82 18.54 -25.13
C ILE A 675 14.09 19.77 -24.61
N ALA A 676 14.84 20.74 -24.11
CA ALA A 676 14.32 22.02 -23.68
C ALA A 676 14.38 23.04 -24.82
N MET A 677 15.47 23.09 -25.57
CA MET A 677 15.66 23.95 -26.74
C MET A 677 16.54 23.24 -27.76
N LYS A 678 16.20 23.34 -29.05
CA LYS A 678 17.04 22.82 -30.12
C LYS A 678 18.09 23.88 -30.50
N LEU A 679 19.37 23.47 -30.58
CA LEU A 679 20.48 24.28 -31.04
C LEU A 679 20.78 23.86 -32.50
N GLU A 680 20.89 24.82 -33.42
CA GLU A 680 21.14 24.58 -34.85
C GLU A 680 22.56 24.87 -35.30
N GLU A 681 23.21 25.85 -34.63
CA GLU A 681 24.57 26.26 -35.01
C GLU A 681 25.61 25.41 -34.27
N GLU A 682 26.60 24.93 -35.01
CA GLU A 682 27.73 24.20 -34.43
C GLU A 682 28.52 25.12 -33.48
N GLY A 683 28.68 24.66 -32.24
CA GLY A 683 29.35 25.43 -31.18
C GLY A 683 28.48 26.46 -30.48
N ASP A 684 27.13 26.49 -30.72
CA ASP A 684 26.21 27.23 -29.86
C ASP A 684 25.85 26.39 -28.63
N GLU A 685 25.68 27.05 -27.50
CA GLU A 685 25.37 26.41 -26.22
C GLU A 685 24.30 27.22 -25.48
N ILE A 686 23.50 26.57 -24.66
CA ILE A 686 22.66 27.30 -23.68
C ILE A 686 23.58 27.99 -22.69
N LEU A 687 23.46 29.30 -22.62
CA LEU A 687 24.17 30.11 -21.68
C LEU A 687 23.51 30.12 -20.29
N GLY A 688 22.22 30.35 -20.28
CA GLY A 688 21.43 30.48 -19.06
C GLY A 688 19.96 30.29 -19.34
N VAL A 689 19.22 29.93 -18.27
CA VAL A 689 17.77 29.74 -18.24
C VAL A 689 17.23 30.41 -16.98
N GLU A 690 16.28 31.32 -17.11
CA GLU A 690 15.66 32.01 -15.98
C GLU A 690 14.15 32.01 -16.07
N THR A 691 13.48 32.02 -14.91
CA THR A 691 12.05 32.23 -14.84
C THR A 691 11.70 33.67 -15.11
N CYS A 692 10.62 33.93 -15.79
CA CYS A 692 10.15 35.25 -16.10
C CYS A 692 8.63 35.33 -16.19
N THR A 693 8.12 36.55 -16.15
CA THR A 693 6.71 36.89 -16.35
C THR A 693 6.59 37.90 -17.50
N ASP A 694 5.37 38.22 -17.93
CA ASP A 694 5.12 39.24 -18.96
C ASP A 694 5.52 40.66 -18.51
N ASN A 695 5.68 40.82 -17.19
CA ASN A 695 6.05 42.12 -16.57
C ASN A 695 7.58 42.27 -16.35
N ASP A 696 8.39 41.43 -17.00
CA ASP A 696 9.84 41.48 -16.86
C ASP A 696 10.50 41.90 -18.16
N ASP A 697 11.76 42.36 -18.06
CA ASP A 697 12.67 42.64 -19.16
C ASP A 697 13.85 41.67 -19.16
N VAL A 698 14.35 41.36 -20.34
CA VAL A 698 15.57 40.58 -20.54
C VAL A 698 16.74 41.51 -20.86
N LEU A 699 17.84 41.36 -20.10
CA LEU A 699 19.11 41.99 -20.39
C LEU A 699 20.12 40.97 -20.89
N LEU A 700 20.54 41.07 -22.15
CA LEU A 700 21.63 40.25 -22.72
C LEU A 700 22.89 41.09 -22.82
N THR A 701 24.03 40.53 -22.44
CA THR A 701 25.32 41.22 -22.50
C THR A 701 26.34 40.35 -23.25
N ALA A 702 27.03 40.96 -24.20
CA ALA A 702 28.08 40.33 -25.01
C ALA A 702 29.48 40.64 -24.44
N SER A 703 30.45 39.76 -24.69
CA SER A 703 31.83 39.86 -24.23
C SER A 703 32.53 41.13 -24.74
N SER A 704 32.12 41.67 -25.89
CA SER A 704 32.60 42.95 -26.46
C SER A 704 32.18 44.19 -25.67
N GLY A 705 31.29 44.03 -24.67
CA GLY A 705 30.76 45.18 -23.93
C GLY A 705 29.46 45.76 -24.48
N GLN A 706 28.83 45.12 -25.46
CA GLN A 706 27.50 45.49 -25.95
C GLN A 706 26.43 44.79 -25.10
N CYS A 707 25.33 45.47 -24.82
CA CYS A 707 24.17 44.90 -24.14
C CYS A 707 22.85 45.38 -24.75
N ILE A 708 21.81 44.59 -24.63
CA ILE A 708 20.46 44.92 -25.09
C ILE A 708 19.44 44.58 -24.00
N ARG A 709 18.52 45.52 -23.74
CA ARG A 709 17.37 45.29 -22.86
C ARG A 709 16.10 45.33 -23.70
N PHE A 710 15.27 44.30 -23.61
CA PHE A 710 13.97 44.22 -24.28
C PHE A 710 12.94 43.55 -23.38
N SER A 711 11.65 43.82 -23.63
CA SER A 711 10.56 43.22 -22.84
C SER A 711 10.48 41.73 -23.10
N VAL A 712 10.22 40.95 -22.05
CA VAL A 712 9.87 39.50 -22.16
C VAL A 712 8.73 39.27 -23.14
N SER A 713 7.76 40.19 -23.20
CA SER A 713 6.61 40.12 -24.13
C SER A 713 7.01 40.25 -25.61
N ASP A 714 8.18 40.78 -25.95
CA ASP A 714 8.73 40.80 -27.31
C ASP A 714 9.10 39.39 -27.81
N VAL A 715 9.22 38.44 -26.90
CA VAL A 715 9.48 37.02 -27.23
C VAL A 715 8.21 36.23 -27.05
N ARG A 716 7.65 35.76 -28.18
CA ARG A 716 6.43 34.92 -28.11
C ARG A 716 6.66 33.65 -27.30
N VAL A 717 5.64 33.16 -26.62
CA VAL A 717 5.67 31.86 -25.98
C VAL A 717 5.65 30.76 -27.07
N PHE A 718 6.66 29.89 -27.06
CA PHE A 718 6.74 28.77 -28.01
C PHE A 718 5.99 27.56 -27.47
N GLN A 719 5.06 27.02 -28.25
CA GLN A 719 4.30 25.81 -27.89
C GLN A 719 5.11 24.52 -28.08
N SER A 720 6.15 24.53 -28.93
CA SER A 720 6.97 23.37 -29.22
C SER A 720 8.40 23.57 -28.70
N ARG A 721 8.93 22.65 -27.95
CA ARG A 721 10.29 22.65 -27.39
C ARG A 721 11.37 22.37 -28.44
N ASN A 722 11.03 21.88 -29.59
CA ASN A 722 11.96 21.48 -30.67
C ASN A 722 12.30 22.63 -31.64
N SER A 723 11.94 23.87 -31.34
CA SER A 723 12.29 25.04 -32.17
C SER A 723 13.52 25.76 -31.62
N VAL A 724 14.18 26.52 -32.46
CA VAL A 724 15.46 27.19 -32.20
C VAL A 724 15.30 28.48 -31.36
N GLY A 725 14.24 29.19 -31.52
CA GLY A 725 14.02 30.48 -30.85
C GLY A 725 14.09 31.67 -31.84
N VAL A 726 14.36 32.85 -31.31
CA VAL A 726 14.45 34.10 -32.10
C VAL A 726 15.71 34.85 -31.70
N ARG A 727 16.20 35.73 -32.57
CA ARG A 727 17.39 36.57 -32.29
C ARG A 727 17.07 37.56 -31.15
N GLY A 728 17.86 37.53 -30.07
CA GLY A 728 17.84 38.43 -28.96
C GLY A 728 18.73 39.67 -29.20
N ILE A 729 19.99 39.45 -29.59
CA ILE A 729 20.97 40.48 -29.87
C ILE A 729 21.69 40.22 -31.19
N ALA A 730 22.08 41.28 -31.92
CA ALA A 730 22.92 41.19 -33.10
C ALA A 730 24.38 41.43 -32.72
N MET A 731 25.24 40.42 -32.93
CA MET A 731 26.65 40.43 -32.58
C MET A 731 27.55 40.17 -33.79
N ALA A 732 28.85 40.49 -33.64
CA ALA A 732 29.90 40.04 -34.59
C ALA A 732 30.07 38.52 -34.47
N ALA A 733 30.51 37.85 -35.54
CA ALA A 733 30.70 36.38 -35.57
C ALA A 733 31.73 35.87 -34.54
N THR A 734 32.66 36.75 -34.10
CA THR A 734 33.68 36.43 -33.10
C THR A 734 33.27 36.77 -31.66
N ASP A 735 32.09 37.35 -31.46
CA ASP A 735 31.57 37.75 -30.15
C ASP A 735 30.62 36.69 -29.62
N ARG A 736 30.38 36.70 -28.33
CA ARG A 736 29.47 35.77 -27.66
C ARG A 736 28.72 36.49 -26.55
N VAL A 737 27.49 36.07 -26.28
CA VAL A 737 26.76 36.46 -25.09
C VAL A 737 27.39 35.79 -23.89
N ILE A 738 27.62 36.57 -22.83
CA ILE A 738 28.24 36.09 -21.59
C ILE A 738 27.27 36.03 -20.44
N SER A 739 26.15 36.77 -20.54
CA SER A 739 25.15 36.83 -19.48
C SER A 739 23.75 37.14 -20.01
N MET A 740 22.77 36.48 -19.44
CA MET A 740 21.36 36.81 -19.51
C MET A 740 20.89 37.11 -18.08
N ALA A 741 20.14 38.19 -17.91
CA ALA A 741 19.49 38.56 -16.67
C ALA A 741 18.03 38.95 -16.92
N VAL A 742 17.15 38.57 -16.01
CA VAL A 742 15.77 39.04 -15.98
C VAL A 742 15.65 40.13 -14.94
N ILE A 743 15.10 41.29 -15.33
CA ILE A 743 14.91 42.45 -14.48
C ILE A 743 13.48 42.91 -14.54
N GLU A 744 12.97 43.44 -13.44
CA GLU A 744 11.59 43.95 -13.35
C GLU A 744 11.36 45.07 -14.36
N HIS A 745 10.23 45.00 -15.08
CA HIS A 745 9.81 46.01 -16.00
C HIS A 745 9.19 47.18 -15.23
N VAL A 746 9.81 48.34 -15.32
CA VAL A 746 9.24 49.57 -14.81
C VAL A 746 8.99 50.52 -15.97
N GLU A 747 7.74 50.90 -16.19
CA GLU A 747 7.41 51.87 -17.22
C GLU A 747 7.85 53.25 -16.81
N ALA A 748 8.93 53.75 -17.42
CA ALA A 748 9.49 55.07 -17.20
C ALA A 748 9.93 55.66 -18.55
N PRO A 749 9.28 56.73 -19.02
CA PRO A 749 9.69 57.46 -20.22
C PRO A 749 11.15 57.93 -20.14
N PRO A 750 11.84 58.10 -21.29
CA PRO A 750 13.24 58.53 -21.28
C PRO A 750 13.53 59.78 -20.46
N ALA A 751 12.63 60.78 -20.52
CA ALA A 751 12.79 62.04 -19.75
C ALA A 751 12.69 61.83 -18.22
N GLU A 752 11.73 60.96 -17.75
CA GLU A 752 11.62 60.61 -16.31
C GLU A 752 12.84 59.82 -15.84
N ARG A 753 13.33 58.84 -16.60
CA ARG A 753 14.54 58.09 -16.28
C ARG A 753 15.76 59.00 -16.15
N ALA A 754 15.96 59.97 -17.08
CA ALA A 754 17.04 60.92 -17.02
C ALA A 754 16.94 61.84 -15.80
N ALA A 755 15.73 62.32 -15.48
CA ALA A 755 15.49 63.13 -14.29
C ALA A 755 15.75 62.33 -12.99
N TYR A 756 15.29 61.08 -12.94
CA TYR A 756 15.55 60.16 -11.82
C TYR A 756 17.05 59.95 -11.60
N LEU A 757 17.78 59.53 -12.65
CA LEU A 757 19.21 59.25 -12.59
C LEU A 757 20.00 60.49 -12.17
N LYS A 758 19.61 61.67 -12.66
CA LYS A 758 20.27 62.97 -12.25
C LYS A 758 20.07 63.21 -10.75
N ARG A 759 18.85 63.01 -10.24
CA ARG A 759 18.52 63.26 -8.82
C ARG A 759 19.20 62.24 -7.91
N VAL A 760 19.11 60.93 -8.21
CA VAL A 760 19.67 59.86 -7.38
C VAL A 760 21.20 59.89 -7.34
N VAL A 761 21.84 60.26 -8.46
CA VAL A 761 23.30 60.48 -8.50
C VAL A 761 23.73 61.65 -7.60
N ALA A 762 22.97 62.76 -7.61
CA ALA A 762 23.21 63.89 -6.71
C ALA A 762 23.07 63.51 -5.22
N GLU A 763 22.04 62.77 -4.86
CA GLU A 763 21.83 62.21 -3.50
C GLU A 763 23.00 61.30 -3.07
N ARG A 764 23.41 60.37 -3.92
CA ARG A 764 24.51 59.42 -3.63
C ARG A 764 25.83 60.09 -3.48
N ARG A 765 26.09 61.15 -4.25
CA ARG A 765 27.30 62.03 -4.12
C ARG A 765 27.30 62.74 -2.77
N LEU A 766 26.18 63.36 -2.41
CA LEU A 766 26.03 64.01 -1.11
C LEU A 766 26.30 63.09 0.05
N ALA A 767 25.69 61.84 -0.04
CA ALA A 767 25.87 60.83 0.98
C ALA A 767 27.32 60.31 1.07
N ALA A 768 28.06 60.27 -0.03
CA ALA A 768 29.46 59.86 -0.09
C ALA A 768 30.46 61.02 0.24
N GLY A 769 30.00 62.26 0.48
CA GLY A 769 30.87 63.42 0.79
C GLY A 769 31.71 63.90 -0.37
N ILE A 770 31.36 63.62 -1.63
CA ILE A 770 32.15 63.97 -2.84
C ILE A 770 31.66 65.28 -3.40
N ALA A 771 32.57 66.25 -3.57
CA ALA A 771 32.27 67.58 -4.11
C ALA A 771 31.94 67.57 -5.61
N ALA A 772 31.03 68.47 -6.04
CA ALA A 772 30.60 68.53 -7.44
C ALA A 772 31.79 68.95 -8.36
N GLY A 773 32.21 68.01 -9.22
CA GLY A 773 33.21 68.24 -10.25
C GLY A 773 34.47 67.34 -10.21
N GLU A 774 34.67 66.53 -9.16
CA GLU A 774 35.90 65.72 -8.99
C GLU A 774 35.84 64.28 -9.58
N ASP A 775 34.72 63.83 -10.10
CA ASP A 775 34.60 62.49 -10.63
C ASP A 775 34.03 62.42 -12.06
N GLU A 776 34.87 62.10 -13.04
CA GLU A 776 34.49 61.92 -14.44
C GLU A 776 33.61 60.60 -14.65
N ASP A 777 33.63 59.68 -13.69
CA ASP A 777 32.99 58.38 -13.83
C ASP A 777 31.46 58.36 -13.58
N ILE A 778 30.89 59.46 -13.10
CA ILE A 778 29.46 59.60 -12.83
C ILE A 778 28.75 60.57 -13.78
N GLN A 779 29.30 60.78 -14.97
CA GLN A 779 28.65 61.57 -16.00
C GLN A 779 27.52 60.77 -16.69
N LEU A 780 26.31 61.35 -16.70
CA LEU A 780 25.22 60.80 -17.55
C LEU A 780 25.67 60.84 -19.01
N THR A 781 25.50 59.82 -19.75
CA THR A 781 25.78 59.74 -21.19
C THR A 781 24.87 60.78 -21.89
N ASN A 782 25.46 61.79 -22.57
CA ASN A 782 24.74 62.85 -23.28
C ASN A 782 23.83 62.39 -24.43
N GLU A 783 23.54 61.11 -24.58
CA GLU A 783 22.76 60.58 -25.70
C GLU A 783 21.22 60.64 -25.47
N GLU A 784 20.74 61.06 -24.28
CA GLU A 784 19.33 61.11 -23.95
C GLU A 784 18.83 62.39 -23.28
N VAL A 785 19.41 63.56 -23.58
CA VAL A 785 18.91 64.82 -23.08
C VAL A 785 17.69 65.24 -23.87
N GLY A 786 16.50 64.73 -23.46
CA GLY A 786 15.22 65.27 -23.80
C GLY A 786 14.89 66.46 -22.88
N GLU A 787 13.79 67.18 -23.16
CA GLU A 787 13.29 68.32 -22.36
C GLU A 787 13.31 68.00 -20.85
N GLU A 788 13.78 68.91 -20.00
CA GLU A 788 13.83 68.79 -18.55
C GLU A 788 12.41 68.56 -18.02
N THR A 789 12.16 67.34 -17.56
CA THR A 789 10.89 67.05 -16.90
C THR A 789 11.10 67.05 -15.39
N GLU A 790 10.31 67.84 -14.67
CA GLU A 790 10.30 67.83 -13.20
C GLU A 790 9.64 66.50 -12.74
N LEU A 791 10.38 65.68 -11.97
CA LEU A 791 9.87 64.44 -11.38
C LEU A 791 9.22 64.73 -10.02
N SER A 792 7.97 64.37 -9.83
CA SER A 792 7.31 64.49 -8.52
C SER A 792 7.98 63.61 -7.45
N ASP A 793 7.93 63.98 -6.19
CA ASP A 793 8.53 63.21 -5.11
C ASP A 793 7.92 61.80 -4.99
N GLU A 794 6.61 61.67 -5.18
CA GLU A 794 5.92 60.37 -5.18
C GLU A 794 6.46 59.42 -6.28
N ARG A 795 6.63 59.96 -7.49
CA ARG A 795 7.15 59.21 -8.63
C ARG A 795 8.63 58.87 -8.43
N TYR A 796 9.39 59.76 -7.80
CA TYR A 796 10.79 59.55 -7.47
C TYR A 796 10.94 58.36 -6.48
N GLU A 797 10.18 58.38 -5.38
CA GLU A 797 10.22 57.30 -4.39
C GLU A 797 9.72 55.98 -4.98
N PHE A 798 8.70 56.01 -5.86
CA PHE A 798 8.29 54.80 -6.60
C PHE A 798 9.41 54.20 -7.43
N LEU A 799 10.09 55.01 -8.24
CA LEU A 799 11.24 54.58 -9.08
C LEU A 799 12.40 54.09 -8.22
N LYS A 800 12.62 54.74 -7.05
CA LYS A 800 13.67 54.36 -6.10
C LYS A 800 13.40 53.01 -5.43
N ALA A 801 12.15 52.72 -5.10
CA ALA A 801 11.73 51.42 -4.51
C ALA A 801 11.90 50.27 -5.50
N HIS A 802 11.76 50.52 -6.82
CA HIS A 802 11.84 49.47 -7.88
C HIS A 802 13.21 49.53 -8.62
N GLU A 803 14.20 50.28 -8.09
CA GLU A 803 15.52 50.34 -8.71
C GLU A 803 16.31 49.06 -8.45
N GLN A 804 16.69 48.36 -9.50
CA GLN A 804 17.60 47.23 -9.44
C GLN A 804 19.01 47.67 -9.87
N PHE A 805 20.02 47.02 -9.34
CA PHE A 805 21.42 47.29 -9.67
C PHE A 805 22.03 46.17 -10.48
N VAL A 806 22.68 46.50 -11.56
CA VAL A 806 23.39 45.60 -12.45
C VAL A 806 24.88 45.74 -12.20
N LEU A 807 25.52 44.65 -11.77
CA LEU A 807 26.94 44.52 -11.63
C LEU A 807 27.54 44.18 -12.99
N THR A 808 28.65 44.85 -13.35
CA THR A 808 29.49 44.44 -14.49
C THR A 808 30.92 44.23 -14.00
N VAL A 809 31.57 43.12 -14.50
CA VAL A 809 32.97 42.80 -14.17
C VAL A 809 33.71 42.41 -15.44
N THR A 810 34.99 42.88 -15.53
CA THR A 810 35.86 42.68 -16.67
C THR A 810 37.00 41.68 -16.37
N GLU A 811 37.68 41.20 -17.43
CA GLU A 811 38.79 40.23 -17.35
C GLU A 811 39.94 40.70 -16.41
N TYR A 812 40.22 41.99 -16.35
CA TYR A 812 41.32 42.50 -15.50
C TYR A 812 40.83 43.00 -14.15
N GLY A 813 39.67 42.51 -13.68
CA GLY A 813 39.15 42.73 -12.33
C GLY A 813 38.58 44.10 -12.07
N TYR A 814 38.24 44.89 -13.11
CA TYR A 814 37.44 46.10 -12.97
C TYR A 814 35.98 45.78 -12.89
N GLY A 815 35.26 46.54 -12.08
CA GLY A 815 33.81 46.35 -11.97
C GLY A 815 33.11 47.56 -11.40
N LYS A 816 31.80 47.57 -11.56
CA LYS A 816 30.89 48.62 -11.08
C LYS A 816 29.46 48.14 -10.91
N ARG A 817 28.70 48.91 -10.16
CA ARG A 817 27.23 48.78 -10.10
C ARG A 817 26.60 49.90 -10.90
N SER A 818 25.68 49.61 -11.80
CA SER A 818 24.91 50.60 -12.55
C SER A 818 23.41 50.41 -12.29
N SER A 819 22.66 51.52 -12.32
CA SER A 819 21.21 51.45 -12.20
C SER A 819 20.60 50.67 -13.38
N SER A 820 19.55 49.85 -13.16
CA SER A 820 18.79 49.22 -14.24
C SER A 820 18.17 50.25 -15.20
N TYR A 821 17.93 51.47 -14.73
CA TYR A 821 17.39 52.56 -15.54
C TYR A 821 18.44 53.14 -16.52
N ASP A 822 19.72 52.91 -16.33
CA ASP A 822 20.76 53.24 -17.29
C ASP A 822 20.69 52.40 -18.59
N PHE A 823 20.05 51.25 -18.54
CA PHE A 823 19.87 50.32 -19.66
C PHE A 823 18.52 50.61 -20.31
N ARG A 824 18.52 51.37 -21.42
CA ARG A 824 17.26 51.70 -22.11
C ARG A 824 16.58 50.47 -22.71
N LEU A 825 15.25 50.45 -22.66
CA LEU A 825 14.44 49.45 -23.32
C LEU A 825 14.50 49.65 -24.85
N THR A 826 14.75 48.60 -25.59
CA THR A 826 14.80 48.58 -27.07
C THR A 826 14.11 47.33 -27.61
N GLY A 827 13.71 47.34 -28.88
CA GLY A 827 13.25 46.10 -29.52
C GLY A 827 14.35 45.06 -29.62
N ARG A 828 14.04 43.76 -29.47
CA ARG A 828 14.99 42.67 -29.57
C ARG A 828 15.67 42.58 -30.93
N GLY A 829 16.87 41.96 -31.01
CA GLY A 829 17.60 41.66 -32.24
C GLY A 829 18.42 42.82 -32.78
N GLY A 830 18.47 43.99 -32.06
CA GLY A 830 19.34 45.10 -32.37
C GLY A 830 20.79 44.89 -31.92
N LYS A 831 21.65 45.86 -32.25
CA LYS A 831 23.07 45.86 -31.84
C LYS A 831 23.25 46.22 -30.35
N GLY A 832 22.20 46.72 -29.70
CA GLY A 832 22.25 47.15 -28.31
C GLY A 832 23.02 48.45 -28.03
N ILE A 833 23.37 48.62 -26.76
CA ILE A 833 24.09 49.77 -26.21
C ILE A 833 25.35 49.29 -25.47
N ARG A 834 26.23 50.24 -25.08
CA ARG A 834 27.46 49.89 -24.37
C ARG A 834 27.18 49.68 -22.90
N ALA A 835 27.69 48.55 -22.33
CA ALA A 835 27.63 48.24 -20.89
C ALA A 835 28.93 48.58 -20.15
N THR A 836 30.00 48.89 -20.88
CA THR A 836 31.31 49.29 -20.34
C THR A 836 32.00 50.26 -21.31
N ASP A 837 33.13 50.84 -20.88
CA ASP A 837 33.95 51.70 -21.74
C ASP A 837 34.73 50.83 -22.74
N VAL A 838 34.11 50.61 -23.91
CA VAL A 838 34.71 49.81 -25.01
C VAL A 838 35.98 50.41 -25.60
N SER A 839 36.28 51.73 -25.38
CA SER A 839 37.50 52.36 -25.81
C SER A 839 38.71 51.97 -24.98
N LYS A 840 38.48 51.49 -23.74
CA LYS A 840 39.49 51.07 -22.78
C LYS A 840 39.63 49.53 -22.63
N VAL A 841 39.11 48.75 -23.58
CA VAL A 841 39.18 47.28 -23.52
C VAL A 841 40.65 46.77 -23.38
N ALA A 842 41.60 47.45 -23.93
CA ALA A 842 43.01 47.09 -23.75
C ALA A 842 43.51 47.27 -22.29
N GLU A 843 42.89 48.19 -21.52
CA GLU A 843 43.23 48.47 -20.12
C GLU A 843 42.38 47.56 -19.14
N ILE A 844 41.10 47.34 -19.43
CA ILE A 844 40.19 46.69 -18.50
C ILE A 844 39.88 45.25 -18.88
N GLY A 845 40.16 44.81 -20.08
CA GLY A 845 39.79 43.51 -20.65
C GLY A 845 38.35 43.49 -21.15
N ARG A 846 37.89 42.32 -21.64
CA ARG A 846 36.51 42.08 -22.06
C ARG A 846 35.60 41.91 -20.84
N LEU A 847 34.28 42.04 -21.03
CA LEU A 847 33.34 41.70 -19.99
C LEU A 847 33.30 40.16 -19.73
N VAL A 848 33.27 39.79 -18.46
CA VAL A 848 33.17 38.41 -17.97
C VAL A 848 31.79 38.13 -17.39
N ALA A 849 31.21 39.09 -16.64
CA ALA A 849 29.94 38.90 -16.00
C ALA A 849 29.09 40.17 -15.98
N THR A 850 27.76 40.02 -16.09
CA THR A 850 26.79 41.08 -15.95
C THR A 850 25.48 40.47 -15.40
N PHE A 851 25.11 40.78 -14.15
CA PHE A 851 23.91 40.29 -13.51
C PHE A 851 23.36 41.25 -12.44
N PRO A 852 22.05 41.13 -12.09
CA PRO A 852 21.47 41.93 -11.02
C PRO A 852 22.06 41.55 -9.66
N VAL A 853 22.25 42.56 -8.80
CA VAL A 853 22.77 42.38 -7.43
C VAL A 853 21.98 43.21 -6.43
N GLY A 854 21.80 42.67 -5.22
CA GLY A 854 21.34 43.40 -4.05
C GLY A 854 22.50 44.04 -3.26
N ASN A 855 22.21 44.98 -2.38
CA ASN A 855 23.23 45.60 -1.54
C ASN A 855 23.89 44.66 -0.54
N ASP A 856 23.14 43.63 -0.11
CA ASP A 856 23.57 42.64 0.90
C ASP A 856 24.22 41.42 0.27
N ASP A 857 24.22 41.34 -1.06
CA ASP A 857 24.89 40.25 -1.80
C ASP A 857 26.41 40.33 -1.66
N GLN A 858 27.03 39.22 -1.89
CA GLN A 858 28.47 39.07 -2.04
C GLN A 858 28.77 38.44 -3.39
N ILE A 859 29.93 38.70 -3.93
CA ILE A 859 30.42 38.10 -5.15
C ILE A 859 31.70 37.34 -4.93
N MET A 860 31.88 36.26 -5.64
CA MET A 860 33.11 35.51 -5.72
C MET A 860 33.68 35.67 -7.10
N LEU A 861 34.92 36.12 -7.20
CA LEU A 861 35.66 36.25 -8.45
C LEU A 861 36.75 35.19 -8.46
N VAL A 862 36.95 34.59 -9.61
CA VAL A 862 37.97 33.57 -9.86
C VAL A 862 38.79 33.94 -11.06
N SER A 863 40.07 33.79 -10.92
CA SER A 863 41.04 34.01 -12.04
C SER A 863 41.45 32.68 -12.70
N ASP A 864 42.00 32.74 -13.91
CA ASP A 864 42.59 31.62 -14.62
C ASP A 864 43.84 31.04 -13.93
N GLY A 865 44.46 31.84 -13.06
CA GLY A 865 45.55 31.40 -12.16
C GLY A 865 45.09 30.66 -10.91
N GLY A 866 43.77 30.47 -10.74
CA GLY A 866 43.17 29.79 -9.57
C GLY A 866 43.00 30.67 -8.32
N THR A 867 43.28 31.99 -8.42
CA THR A 867 43.08 32.92 -7.30
C THR A 867 41.60 33.24 -7.13
N VAL A 868 41.10 33.10 -5.91
CA VAL A 868 39.70 33.34 -5.56
C VAL A 868 39.59 34.48 -4.54
N ILE A 869 38.72 35.46 -4.80
CA ILE A 869 38.43 36.54 -3.87
C ILE A 869 36.91 36.67 -3.65
N ARG A 870 36.52 36.95 -2.42
CA ARG A 870 35.12 37.26 -2.03
C ARG A 870 35.00 38.74 -1.68
N VAL A 871 34.09 39.43 -2.34
CA VAL A 871 33.87 40.84 -2.19
C VAL A 871 32.40 41.12 -1.88
N PRO A 872 32.10 41.93 -0.84
CA PRO A 872 30.73 42.40 -0.58
C PRO A 872 30.31 43.42 -1.62
N VAL A 873 29.11 43.28 -2.15
CA VAL A 873 28.57 44.15 -3.21
C VAL A 873 28.43 45.61 -2.75
N ASN A 874 28.09 45.86 -1.48
CA ASN A 874 27.96 47.19 -0.92
C ASN A 874 29.27 48.05 -1.00
N GLY A 875 30.44 47.38 -1.05
CA GLY A 875 31.74 48.05 -1.24
C GLY A 875 32.06 48.42 -2.68
N ILE A 876 31.26 47.99 -3.67
CA ILE A 876 31.51 48.25 -5.09
C ILE A 876 30.81 49.57 -5.47
N ARG A 877 31.56 50.44 -6.13
CA ARG A 877 31.11 51.80 -6.49
C ARG A 877 29.98 51.82 -7.53
N PHE A 878 29.05 52.75 -7.35
CA PHE A 878 28.05 53.06 -8.39
C PHE A 878 28.68 53.92 -9.48
N ALA A 879 28.48 53.55 -10.72
CA ALA A 879 28.96 54.28 -11.87
C ALA A 879 28.02 54.07 -13.08
N SER A 880 28.06 55.03 -14.03
CA SER A 880 27.29 54.90 -15.26
C SER A 880 27.74 53.69 -16.09
N ARG A 881 26.77 53.11 -16.84
CA ARG A 881 26.99 51.89 -17.65
C ARG A 881 28.18 51.97 -18.62
N ALA A 882 28.49 53.16 -19.16
CA ALA A 882 29.53 53.37 -20.17
C ALA A 882 30.92 53.64 -19.62
N THR A 883 31.11 53.62 -18.28
CA THR A 883 32.43 53.90 -17.64
C THR A 883 33.23 52.59 -17.44
N LYS A 884 34.51 52.74 -17.13
CA LYS A 884 35.40 51.56 -16.88
C LYS A 884 35.18 50.90 -15.51
N GLY A 885 34.60 51.66 -14.53
CA GLY A 885 34.45 51.18 -13.16
C GLY A 885 35.73 51.28 -12.31
N VAL A 886 35.76 50.58 -11.20
CA VAL A 886 36.84 50.55 -10.22
C VAL A 886 37.50 49.17 -10.15
N THR A 887 38.73 49.07 -9.67
CA THR A 887 39.35 47.78 -9.45
C THR A 887 38.68 47.06 -8.28
N ILE A 888 38.07 45.92 -8.54
CA ILE A 888 37.47 45.05 -7.56
C ILE A 888 38.44 43.93 -7.18
N PHE A 889 39.23 43.45 -8.16
CA PHE A 889 40.21 42.40 -8.00
C PHE A 889 41.51 42.76 -8.69
N ASN A 890 42.61 42.82 -7.94
CA ASN A 890 43.93 42.98 -8.48
C ASN A 890 44.43 41.61 -8.94
N THR A 891 44.38 41.37 -10.25
CA THR A 891 44.94 40.17 -10.88
C THR A 891 46.46 40.31 -11.03
N ALA A 892 47.19 39.18 -10.98
CA ALA A 892 48.61 39.15 -11.27
C ALA A 892 48.90 39.47 -12.76
N ASP A 893 50.12 39.78 -13.12
CA ASP A 893 50.51 40.07 -14.53
C ASP A 893 50.20 38.87 -15.43
N GLY A 894 49.29 39.13 -16.38
CA GLY A 894 48.82 38.10 -17.33
C GLY A 894 47.62 37.23 -16.84
N GLU A 895 47.22 37.38 -15.57
CA GLU A 895 46.08 36.66 -15.00
C GLU A 895 44.78 37.40 -15.32
N LYS A 896 43.70 36.61 -15.60
CA LYS A 896 42.40 37.13 -15.96
C LYS A 896 41.32 36.54 -15.11
N VAL A 897 40.32 37.37 -14.76
CA VAL A 897 39.09 36.89 -14.18
C VAL A 897 38.30 36.05 -15.21
N VAL A 898 37.93 34.82 -14.87
CA VAL A 898 37.24 33.89 -15.75
C VAL A 898 35.83 33.59 -15.29
N SER A 899 35.52 33.79 -14.01
CA SER A 899 34.18 33.56 -13.48
C SER A 899 33.86 34.55 -12.37
N VAL A 900 32.60 34.99 -12.31
CA VAL A 900 32.05 35.80 -11.24
C VAL A 900 30.68 35.25 -10.87
N GLU A 901 30.52 34.88 -9.62
CA GLU A 901 29.27 34.31 -9.11
C GLU A 901 28.74 35.14 -7.96
N ARG A 902 27.39 35.30 -7.92
CA ARG A 902 26.68 35.96 -6.84
C ARG A 902 26.39 34.96 -5.70
N ILE A 903 26.64 35.37 -4.48
CA ILE A 903 26.26 34.66 -3.27
C ILE A 903 25.24 35.51 -2.55
N SER A 904 23.97 35.08 -2.52
CA SER A 904 22.92 35.71 -1.70
C SER A 904 22.95 35.05 -0.33
N GLU A 905 23.14 35.82 0.75
CA GLU A 905 22.92 35.30 2.10
C GLU A 905 21.41 35.35 2.39
N PRO A 906 20.80 34.27 2.95
CA PRO A 906 19.43 34.36 3.37
C PRO A 906 19.28 35.43 4.44
N GLN A 907 18.30 36.34 4.29
CA GLN A 907 17.93 37.29 5.33
C GLN A 907 17.52 36.50 6.57
N SER A 908 18.27 36.68 7.68
CA SER A 908 17.82 36.26 9.00
C SER A 908 16.69 37.22 9.40
N ASP A 909 15.50 36.67 9.66
CA ASP A 909 14.38 37.37 10.31
C ASP A 909 14.79 37.76 11.74
N GLU A 910 15.51 38.86 11.88
CA GLU A 910 15.81 39.54 13.16
C GLU A 910 15.49 41.03 13.01
N GLU A 911 14.21 41.37 12.90
CA GLU A 911 13.67 42.68 13.27
C GLU A 911 12.31 42.51 13.92
N ALA A 912 12.29 42.02 15.17
CA ALA A 912 11.14 42.20 16.08
C ALA A 912 11.53 41.87 17.52
N GLU A 913 12.44 42.63 18.12
CA GLU A 913 12.52 42.77 19.58
C GLU A 913 13.59 43.86 19.92
N GLU A 914 13.28 45.10 19.66
CA GLU A 914 13.85 46.21 20.41
C GLU A 914 12.69 46.89 21.16
N GLY A 915 12.76 46.79 22.48
CA GLY A 915 11.93 47.62 23.34
C GLY A 915 11.58 47.04 24.68
N VAL A 916 12.52 46.92 25.60
CA VAL A 916 12.32 47.30 27.02
C VAL A 916 13.71 47.48 27.65
N GLU A 917 14.14 48.73 27.86
CA GLU A 917 15.20 49.11 28.81
C GLU A 917 14.69 49.00 30.25
N GLY A 918 15.53 48.48 31.11
CA GLY A 918 15.30 48.46 32.57
C GLY A 918 16.54 48.11 33.39
N ASN A 919 17.38 49.07 33.49
CA ASN A 919 18.33 49.45 34.59
C ASN A 919 18.41 48.54 35.80
N ALA A 920 19.63 48.04 36.11
CA ALA A 920 20.30 48.23 37.39
C ALA A 920 21.58 47.35 37.54
N SER A 921 22.71 48.02 37.68
CA SER A 921 23.97 47.47 38.24
C SER A 921 24.02 47.87 39.73
N PRO A 922 25.12 47.59 40.50
CA PRO A 922 25.87 46.31 40.71
C PRO A 922 26.03 46.05 42.24
N ASP A 923 26.54 44.93 42.67
CA ASP A 923 27.61 44.86 43.71
C ASP A 923 28.04 43.45 44.12
N ALA A 924 29.27 43.26 44.06
CA ALA A 924 30.32 42.70 44.99
C ALA A 924 30.06 41.42 45.82
N GLY A 925 30.97 40.51 45.70
CA GLY A 925 31.56 39.91 46.90
C GLY A 925 31.73 38.38 46.91
N THR A 926 32.88 37.90 46.49
CA THR A 926 33.91 37.08 47.19
C THR A 926 33.58 35.70 47.75
N GLU A 927 34.51 34.80 47.41
CA GLU A 927 35.08 33.65 48.21
C GLU A 927 34.12 32.49 48.55
N GLY A 928 34.42 31.23 48.39
CA GLY A 928 35.66 30.52 48.30
C GLY A 928 35.36 29.03 48.64
N ALA A 929 36.26 28.19 48.15
CA ALA A 929 36.59 26.88 48.71
C ALA A 929 35.71 25.65 48.39
N ASP A 930 36.23 24.82 47.52
CA ASP A 930 36.29 23.36 47.60
C ASP A 930 36.80 22.89 49.01
N PRO A 931 36.74 21.63 49.48
CA PRO A 931 36.74 20.37 48.71
C PRO A 931 36.00 19.16 49.39
N ASP A 932 36.05 18.07 48.63
CA ASP A 932 36.24 16.66 49.06
C ASP A 932 35.09 15.79 49.59
N ASN A 933 34.98 14.73 48.88
CA ASN A 933 35.18 13.30 49.30
C ASN A 933 33.96 12.44 49.67
N SER A 934 33.96 11.33 48.93
CA SER A 934 33.62 9.93 49.35
C SER A 934 32.17 9.56 49.62
N GLY A 935 31.71 8.64 48.83
CA GLY A 935 31.65 7.21 49.18
C GLY A 935 30.25 6.70 49.54
N GLU A 936 29.70 5.97 48.74
CA GLU A 936 29.23 4.58 48.72
C GLU A 936 28.41 4.26 47.51
#